data_7de494965c53f9f8bff6c1ef66a9d25b
#
_entry.id   7de494965c53f9f8bff6c1ef66a9d25b
#
_cell.length_a   1.000
_cell.length_b   1.000
_cell.length_c   1.000
_cell.angle_alpha   90.00
_cell.angle_beta   90.00
_cell.angle_gamma   90.00
#
_symmetry.space_group_name_H-M   'P 1'
#
loop_
_entity.id
_entity.type
_entity.pdbx_description
1 polymer ?
#
loop_
_entity_poly.entity_id
_entity_poly.type
_entity_poly.pdbx_seq_one_letter_code
_entity_poly.pdbx_strand_id
1 'polypeptide(L)'
;MKTSIIKQGGVNYIAIDGKPIDTLAFKSFRPTKNNVGDFFKAGVKIFHVYCSGLPSKLEMPYSLFGETWFGDKNYDFTNLDRQIEFFKESAPDGYVFINVHLDVRPWWLQENEGRPNSFTHLSQIAGDEKWRRDTADYLKALIEHTEAKYDDFVLGYFLLGGTTTEWFSDFDYEASHPIKLAAYRKYMGDESIEIPSKEELEKPENVIFLDPIKDKAVIDYRKFHHNLIADLVLYYAHSAQEILNHKKLVGLFFGYILELAGPRIWDAGHLEGDKVYDSPDIDLIATPSSYMFRDFDDAGAYMLLSDSIERRGMMYFASFDHKTFKFYDLLTDKRRLCNDEMTVVALNRLIESRSDFLETREKTIEAMRREFMLRMYKRTGMWWFDMLEGWYYDDGLMEEVSKLTKLSENLTKETMESNSEVAVFVSNESLYYVNKCSRINTETICRQREGFARMGAPYDIFSLNDIDKVDKDKYKVYIFTNAYYLTDEQREYINTEIKKDGRTLVFLGGCDCVSDEGFSLSKMEEMCGFKLAEIDTEETKINAFSGSFGYDKAKAPLFYIDEEVELLGRYSKSRKGGLARKDFGDYKTVFSGIGNLTGTVLREILREAGVFIYAENDISIYINSRLIGVYNSKNEYTEIKVKEDGEYTELFSGKKYRSENGVITLPTGAHPAQLLLKTEE
;
A
#
# COMPACT_ATOMS: atom_id res chain seq x y z
N MET A 1 -10.43 25.99 -13.33
CA MET A 1 -10.33 25.39 -11.96
C MET A 1 -8.91 24.89 -11.70
N LYS A 2 -8.32 25.23 -10.55
CA LYS A 2 -7.01 24.68 -10.13
C LYS A 2 -7.20 23.64 -9.02
N THR A 3 -6.55 22.49 -9.15
CA THR A 3 -6.55 21.46 -8.11
C THR A 3 -5.14 21.30 -7.52
N SER A 4 -5.04 20.91 -6.28
CA SER A 4 -3.76 20.71 -5.59
C SER A 4 -3.96 19.84 -4.36
N ILE A 5 -2.88 19.33 -3.79
CA ILE A 5 -2.90 18.76 -2.44
C ILE A 5 -2.54 19.87 -1.45
N ILE A 6 -3.33 20.01 -0.38
CA ILE A 6 -3.05 20.93 0.72
C ILE A 6 -3.06 20.20 2.05
N LYS A 7 -2.24 20.63 3.00
CA LYS A 7 -2.26 20.10 4.37
C LYS A 7 -3.13 20.98 5.27
N GLN A 8 -4.14 20.39 5.91
CA GLN A 8 -5.00 21.05 6.88
C GLN A 8 -5.24 20.14 8.09
N GLY A 9 -5.04 20.64 9.30
CA GLY A 9 -5.25 19.86 10.52
C GLY A 9 -4.43 18.55 10.57
N GLY A 10 -3.22 18.53 10.01
CA GLY A 10 -2.35 17.34 9.94
C GLY A 10 -2.70 16.34 8.84
N VAL A 11 -3.70 16.62 7.97
CA VAL A 11 -4.18 15.73 6.92
C VAL A 11 -3.94 16.37 5.54
N ASN A 12 -3.51 15.58 4.56
CA ASN A 12 -3.44 16.00 3.17
C ASN A 12 -4.83 15.85 2.52
N TYR A 13 -5.35 16.92 1.91
CA TYR A 13 -6.63 16.96 1.21
C TYR A 13 -6.45 17.38 -0.24
N ILE A 14 -7.31 16.87 -1.11
CA ILE A 14 -7.53 17.48 -2.42
C ILE A 14 -8.19 18.84 -2.20
N ALA A 15 -7.65 19.88 -2.83
CA ALA A 15 -8.22 21.21 -2.81
C ALA A 15 -8.57 21.67 -4.22
N ILE A 16 -9.71 22.36 -4.33
CA ILE A 16 -10.17 23.07 -5.51
C ILE A 16 -10.06 24.57 -5.23
N ASP A 17 -9.24 25.26 -6.01
CA ASP A 17 -8.97 26.69 -5.84
C ASP A 17 -8.61 27.04 -4.37
N GLY A 18 -7.81 26.16 -3.74
CA GLY A 18 -7.32 26.28 -2.36
C GLY A 18 -8.32 25.88 -1.26
N LYS A 19 -9.50 25.37 -1.59
CA LYS A 19 -10.48 24.88 -0.61
C LYS A 19 -10.47 23.35 -0.58
N PRO A 20 -10.30 22.72 0.61
CA PRO A 20 -10.30 21.27 0.73
C PRO A 20 -11.69 20.70 0.40
N ILE A 21 -11.70 19.54 -0.23
CA ILE A 21 -12.89 18.72 -0.45
C ILE A 21 -12.72 17.37 0.23
N ASP A 22 -13.84 16.70 0.54
CA ASP A 22 -13.80 15.32 1.04
C ASP A 22 -13.21 14.37 0.00
N THR A 23 -12.43 13.41 0.48
CA THR A 23 -11.66 12.47 -0.35
C THR A 23 -12.25 11.06 -0.35
N LEU A 24 -13.55 10.93 -0.07
CA LEU A 24 -14.33 9.75 -0.41
C LEU A 24 -14.78 9.83 -1.87
N ALA A 25 -14.46 8.80 -2.65
CA ALA A 25 -14.73 8.76 -4.09
C ALA A 25 -15.49 7.49 -4.49
N PHE A 26 -15.98 7.46 -5.71
CA PHE A 26 -16.62 6.29 -6.32
C PHE A 26 -15.93 5.92 -7.64
N LYS A 27 -15.75 4.61 -7.86
CA LYS A 27 -15.08 4.05 -9.02
C LYS A 27 -15.84 2.83 -9.53
N SER A 28 -16.01 2.70 -10.85
CA SER A 28 -16.59 1.51 -11.49
C SER A 28 -16.08 1.35 -12.92
N PHE A 29 -15.91 0.11 -13.38
CA PHE A 29 -15.73 -0.19 -14.80
C PHE A 29 -17.07 -0.17 -15.56
N ARG A 30 -18.18 -0.23 -14.84
CA ARG A 30 -19.54 -0.19 -15.39
C ARG A 30 -20.39 0.91 -14.72
N PRO A 31 -20.07 2.20 -14.96
CA PRO A 31 -20.86 3.28 -14.41
C PRO A 31 -22.26 3.30 -15.05
N THR A 32 -23.30 3.38 -14.22
CA THR A 32 -24.68 3.57 -14.63
C THR A 32 -25.27 4.81 -14.00
N LYS A 33 -26.37 5.35 -14.57
CA LYS A 33 -27.06 6.50 -13.97
C LYS A 33 -27.54 6.20 -12.53
N ASN A 34 -27.86 4.93 -12.24
CA ASN A 34 -28.30 4.52 -10.92
C ASN A 34 -27.15 4.53 -9.92
N ASN A 35 -26.06 3.77 -10.16
CA ASN A 35 -24.97 3.70 -9.17
C ASN A 35 -24.26 5.05 -8.99
N VAL A 36 -23.95 5.78 -10.07
CA VAL A 36 -23.36 7.12 -9.97
C VAL A 36 -24.29 8.10 -9.23
N GLY A 37 -25.60 8.08 -9.58
CA GLY A 37 -26.61 8.94 -8.94
C GLY A 37 -26.85 8.61 -7.46
N ASP A 38 -26.78 7.34 -7.08
CA ASP A 38 -26.97 6.93 -5.68
C ASP A 38 -25.76 7.31 -4.81
N PHE A 39 -24.54 7.12 -5.30
CA PHE A 39 -23.34 7.63 -4.61
C PHE A 39 -23.33 9.16 -4.52
N PHE A 40 -23.76 9.86 -5.59
CA PHE A 40 -23.87 11.32 -5.56
C PHE A 40 -24.90 11.79 -4.52
N LYS A 41 -26.10 11.17 -4.43
CA LYS A 41 -27.10 11.45 -3.39
C LYS A 41 -26.59 11.12 -1.99
N ALA A 42 -25.73 10.12 -1.85
CA ALA A 42 -25.06 9.78 -0.59
C ALA A 42 -23.99 10.81 -0.17
N GLY A 43 -23.70 11.80 -1.02
CA GLY A 43 -22.77 12.90 -0.74
C GLY A 43 -21.40 12.75 -1.42
N VAL A 44 -21.11 11.64 -2.08
CA VAL A 44 -19.84 11.45 -2.79
C VAL A 44 -19.74 12.44 -3.96
N LYS A 45 -18.61 13.14 -4.08
CA LYS A 45 -18.37 14.17 -5.09
C LYS A 45 -17.31 13.80 -6.11
N ILE A 46 -16.48 12.80 -5.85
CA ILE A 46 -15.35 12.41 -6.73
C ILE A 46 -15.68 11.10 -7.41
N PHE A 47 -15.56 11.09 -8.74
CA PHE A 47 -15.84 9.94 -9.60
C PHE A 47 -14.66 9.64 -10.52
N HIS A 48 -14.66 8.48 -11.18
CA HIS A 48 -13.62 8.07 -12.11
C HIS A 48 -14.18 7.77 -13.50
N VAL A 49 -13.57 8.36 -14.51
CA VAL A 49 -13.86 8.15 -15.95
C VAL A 49 -12.74 7.30 -16.56
N TYR A 50 -13.06 6.32 -17.37
CA TYR A 50 -12.09 5.51 -18.12
C TYR A 50 -12.20 5.80 -19.62
N CYS A 51 -11.09 6.01 -20.29
CA CYS A 51 -11.07 6.47 -21.69
C CYS A 51 -10.52 5.45 -22.71
N SER A 52 -10.54 4.16 -22.39
CA SER A 52 -10.01 3.13 -23.27
C SER A 52 -10.97 1.98 -23.52
N GLY A 53 -11.10 1.57 -24.78
CA GLY A 53 -11.76 0.35 -25.18
C GLY A 53 -10.93 -0.93 -25.06
N LEU A 54 -9.68 -0.82 -24.56
CA LEU A 54 -8.83 -1.98 -24.33
C LEU A 54 -9.47 -2.95 -23.32
N PRO A 55 -9.35 -4.27 -23.55
CA PRO A 55 -9.87 -5.25 -22.61
C PRO A 55 -9.03 -5.27 -21.32
N SER A 56 -9.71 -5.30 -20.19
CA SER A 56 -9.10 -5.57 -18.89
C SER A 56 -8.66 -7.04 -18.78
N LYS A 57 -7.97 -7.39 -17.69
CA LYS A 57 -7.69 -8.80 -17.36
C LYS A 57 -8.95 -9.65 -17.17
N LEU A 58 -10.11 -9.00 -16.96
CA LEU A 58 -11.41 -9.65 -16.87
C LEU A 58 -12.07 -9.85 -18.26
N GLU A 59 -11.37 -9.54 -19.35
CA GLU A 59 -11.83 -9.63 -20.76
C GLU A 59 -12.97 -8.67 -21.13
N MET A 60 -13.26 -7.69 -20.30
CA MET A 60 -14.20 -6.61 -20.60
C MET A 60 -13.45 -5.29 -20.82
N PRO A 61 -13.95 -4.39 -21.68
CA PRO A 61 -13.29 -3.11 -21.88
C PRO A 61 -13.32 -2.25 -20.60
N TYR A 62 -12.25 -1.48 -20.37
CA TYR A 62 -12.21 -0.53 -19.28
C TYR A 62 -13.28 0.55 -19.39
N SER A 63 -13.57 1.00 -20.59
CA SER A 63 -14.67 1.91 -20.89
C SER A 63 -15.68 1.26 -21.81
N LEU A 64 -16.95 1.22 -21.39
CA LEU A 64 -18.06 0.79 -22.24
C LEU A 64 -18.43 1.82 -23.32
N PHE A 65 -17.92 3.05 -23.20
CA PHE A 65 -18.12 4.09 -24.22
C PHE A 65 -17.21 3.91 -25.44
N GLY A 66 -16.11 3.17 -25.29
CA GLY A 66 -15.21 2.78 -26.38
C GLY A 66 -13.81 3.40 -26.29
N GLU A 67 -13.07 3.21 -27.36
CA GLU A 67 -11.69 3.67 -27.52
C GLU A 67 -11.62 5.13 -27.97
N THR A 68 -10.46 5.76 -27.77
CA THR A 68 -10.17 7.15 -28.13
C THR A 68 -8.91 7.30 -29.01
N TRP A 69 -8.11 6.24 -29.18
CA TRP A 69 -6.86 6.27 -29.98
C TRP A 69 -6.88 5.20 -31.10
N PHE A 70 -7.08 5.63 -32.35
CA PHE A 70 -7.39 4.76 -33.49
C PHE A 70 -6.27 4.62 -34.53
N GLY A 71 -5.16 5.33 -34.41
CA GLY A 71 -4.04 5.32 -35.37
C GLY A 71 -2.97 6.34 -34.98
N ASP A 72 -1.87 6.39 -35.74
CA ASP A 72 -0.84 7.40 -35.55
C ASP A 72 -1.46 8.81 -35.64
N LYS A 73 -1.40 9.57 -34.56
CA LYS A 73 -2.00 10.90 -34.37
C LYS A 73 -3.49 10.99 -34.74
N ASN A 74 -4.17 9.84 -34.79
CA ASN A 74 -5.59 9.74 -35.06
C ASN A 74 -6.36 9.51 -33.74
N TYR A 75 -6.79 10.59 -33.10
CA TYR A 75 -7.53 10.62 -31.86
C TYR A 75 -8.96 11.06 -32.08
N ASP A 76 -9.93 10.34 -31.52
CA ASP A 76 -11.33 10.73 -31.47
C ASP A 76 -11.83 10.66 -30.02
N PHE A 77 -12.00 11.81 -29.40
CA PHE A 77 -12.42 11.92 -28.00
C PHE A 77 -13.96 11.97 -27.82
N THR A 78 -14.75 11.72 -28.86
CA THR A 78 -16.22 11.71 -28.80
C THR A 78 -16.74 10.74 -27.72
N ASN A 79 -16.11 9.55 -27.61
CA ASN A 79 -16.48 8.56 -26.59
C ASN A 79 -16.16 9.03 -25.18
N LEU A 80 -15.05 9.71 -24.96
CA LEU A 80 -14.67 10.32 -23.69
C LEU A 80 -15.63 11.47 -23.34
N ASP A 81 -15.95 12.33 -24.29
CA ASP A 81 -16.92 13.41 -24.10
C ASP A 81 -18.28 12.87 -23.66
N ARG A 82 -18.79 11.87 -24.35
CA ARG A 82 -20.06 11.22 -23.97
C ARG A 82 -20.04 10.67 -22.55
N GLN A 83 -18.91 10.12 -22.12
CA GLN A 83 -18.77 9.61 -20.76
C GLN A 83 -18.69 10.74 -19.73
N ILE A 84 -17.94 11.81 -19.98
CA ILE A 84 -17.87 12.97 -19.07
C ILE A 84 -19.25 13.63 -18.95
N GLU A 85 -19.98 13.85 -20.06
CA GLU A 85 -21.34 14.39 -20.01
C GLU A 85 -22.31 13.48 -19.25
N PHE A 86 -22.17 12.16 -19.38
CA PHE A 86 -22.93 11.20 -18.59
C PHE A 86 -22.71 11.38 -17.08
N PHE A 87 -21.47 11.61 -16.63
CA PHE A 87 -21.17 11.89 -15.24
C PHE A 87 -21.71 13.25 -14.80
N LYS A 88 -21.61 14.30 -15.63
CA LYS A 88 -22.19 15.64 -15.37
C LYS A 88 -23.71 15.56 -15.20
N GLU A 89 -24.41 14.76 -16.00
CA GLU A 89 -25.84 14.54 -15.86
C GLU A 89 -26.20 13.77 -14.58
N SER A 90 -25.37 12.77 -14.20
CA SER A 90 -25.65 11.87 -13.07
C SER A 90 -25.21 12.45 -11.73
N ALA A 91 -24.20 13.32 -11.73
CA ALA A 91 -23.61 13.99 -10.57
C ALA A 91 -23.26 15.46 -10.90
N PRO A 92 -24.24 16.37 -11.02
CA PRO A 92 -24.04 17.73 -11.55
C PRO A 92 -23.00 18.58 -10.81
N ASP A 93 -22.91 18.40 -9.47
CA ASP A 93 -21.95 19.11 -8.61
C ASP A 93 -20.76 18.22 -8.22
N GLY A 94 -20.53 17.17 -8.98
CA GLY A 94 -19.40 16.26 -8.81
C GLY A 94 -18.19 16.68 -9.61
N TYR A 95 -17.13 15.89 -9.49
CA TYR A 95 -15.86 16.04 -10.19
C TYR A 95 -15.36 14.69 -10.64
N VAL A 96 -14.50 14.65 -11.67
CA VAL A 96 -13.94 13.40 -12.16
C VAL A 96 -12.41 13.40 -12.19
N PHE A 97 -11.84 12.22 -11.92
CA PHE A 97 -10.50 11.87 -12.39
C PHE A 97 -10.62 11.11 -13.71
N ILE A 98 -9.78 11.43 -14.66
CA ILE A 98 -9.68 10.69 -15.93
C ILE A 98 -8.58 9.64 -15.81
N ASN A 99 -8.96 8.36 -15.96
CA ASN A 99 -8.04 7.22 -15.97
C ASN A 99 -7.57 6.98 -17.39
N VAL A 100 -6.31 7.34 -17.67
CA VAL A 100 -5.72 7.29 -19.01
C VAL A 100 -4.89 6.02 -19.17
N HIS A 101 -5.32 5.10 -20.04
CA HIS A 101 -4.57 3.88 -20.36
C HIS A 101 -3.48 4.17 -21.39
N LEU A 102 -2.24 3.93 -20.99
CA LEU A 102 -1.04 4.22 -21.79
C LEU A 102 -0.46 2.95 -22.45
N ASP A 103 -1.20 1.84 -22.41
CA ASP A 103 -0.82 0.62 -23.09
C ASP A 103 -0.91 0.73 -24.60
N VAL A 104 -0.09 -0.08 -25.28
CA VAL A 104 -0.14 -0.20 -26.75
C VAL A 104 -1.53 -0.62 -27.22
N ARG A 105 -1.94 -0.07 -28.36
CA ARG A 105 -3.19 -0.43 -29.03
C ARG A 105 -2.96 -1.55 -30.06
N PRO A 106 -3.98 -2.36 -30.41
CA PRO A 106 -3.85 -3.41 -31.42
C PRO A 106 -3.34 -2.90 -32.74
N TRP A 107 -3.81 -1.72 -33.22
CA TRP A 107 -3.34 -1.09 -34.42
C TRP A 107 -1.85 -0.73 -34.38
N TRP A 108 -1.37 -0.27 -33.22
CA TRP A 108 0.03 0.11 -33.01
C TRP A 108 0.95 -1.12 -33.13
N LEU A 109 0.54 -2.27 -32.57
CA LEU A 109 1.27 -3.54 -32.71
C LEU A 109 1.29 -4.04 -34.14
N GLN A 110 0.20 -3.85 -34.90
CA GLN A 110 0.16 -4.19 -36.33
C GLN A 110 1.12 -3.35 -37.16
N GLU A 111 1.23 -2.05 -36.87
CA GLU A 111 2.15 -1.15 -37.57
C GLU A 111 3.60 -1.29 -37.11
N ASN A 112 3.84 -1.86 -35.94
CA ASN A 112 5.16 -2.04 -35.32
C ASN A 112 5.41 -3.52 -34.99
N GLU A 113 5.38 -4.35 -36.02
CA GLU A 113 5.56 -5.81 -35.91
C GLU A 113 6.79 -6.20 -35.09
N GLY A 114 6.66 -7.26 -34.28
CA GLY A 114 7.70 -7.80 -33.43
C GLY A 114 7.89 -7.08 -32.11
N ARG A 115 7.11 -6.03 -31.81
CA ARG A 115 7.15 -5.36 -30.51
C ARG A 115 6.22 -6.04 -29.49
N PRO A 116 6.63 -6.13 -28.20
CA PRO A 116 5.79 -6.72 -27.15
C PRO A 116 4.54 -5.90 -26.85
N ASN A 117 3.51 -6.58 -26.35
CA ASN A 117 2.33 -5.91 -25.81
C ASN A 117 2.62 -5.42 -24.39
N SER A 118 2.51 -4.12 -24.13
CA SER A 118 2.80 -3.51 -22.84
C SER A 118 1.87 -4.01 -21.72
N PHE A 119 0.63 -4.35 -22.02
CA PHE A 119 -0.32 -4.85 -21.01
C PHE A 119 0.08 -6.19 -20.42
N THR A 120 0.74 -7.05 -21.18
CA THR A 120 1.17 -8.37 -20.73
C THR A 120 2.67 -8.45 -20.47
N HIS A 121 3.49 -7.63 -21.14
CA HIS A 121 4.95 -7.71 -21.15
C HIS A 121 5.58 -6.32 -21.00
N LEU A 122 5.15 -5.57 -19.98
CA LEU A 122 5.53 -4.16 -19.80
C LEU A 122 7.05 -3.96 -19.82
N SER A 123 7.81 -4.77 -19.08
CA SER A 123 9.26 -4.61 -18.99
C SER A 123 9.98 -4.88 -20.31
N GLN A 124 9.37 -5.68 -21.21
CA GLN A 124 9.96 -6.02 -22.51
C GLN A 124 9.92 -4.85 -23.50
N ILE A 125 8.96 -3.93 -23.36
CA ILE A 125 8.78 -2.77 -24.23
C ILE A 125 9.11 -1.43 -23.55
N ALA A 126 9.25 -1.40 -22.23
CA ALA A 126 9.41 -0.15 -21.47
C ALA A 126 10.58 0.73 -21.94
N GLY A 127 11.62 0.14 -22.57
CA GLY A 127 12.74 0.85 -23.20
C GLY A 127 12.50 1.34 -24.61
N ASP A 128 11.33 1.07 -25.24
CA ASP A 128 11.05 1.48 -26.63
C ASP A 128 10.74 2.99 -26.72
N GLU A 129 11.66 3.75 -27.32
CA GLU A 129 11.52 5.21 -27.44
C GLU A 129 10.37 5.62 -28.35
N LYS A 130 9.99 4.79 -29.34
CA LYS A 130 8.86 5.09 -30.22
C LYS A 130 7.55 4.94 -29.46
N TRP A 131 7.36 3.83 -28.73
CA TRP A 131 6.17 3.64 -27.92
C TRP A 131 6.01 4.76 -26.88
N ARG A 132 7.08 5.08 -26.15
CA ARG A 132 7.06 6.18 -25.16
C ARG A 132 6.58 7.48 -25.80
N ARG A 133 7.13 7.85 -26.95
CA ARG A 133 6.81 9.09 -27.66
C ARG A 133 5.37 9.11 -28.18
N ASP A 134 4.98 8.07 -28.93
CA ASP A 134 3.64 7.98 -29.52
C ASP A 134 2.54 8.01 -28.44
N THR A 135 2.79 7.35 -27.29
CA THR A 135 1.86 7.31 -26.14
C THR A 135 1.84 8.66 -25.40
N ALA A 136 2.98 9.33 -25.26
CA ALA A 136 3.03 10.67 -24.68
C ALA A 136 2.29 11.70 -25.56
N ASP A 137 2.39 11.60 -26.89
CA ASP A 137 1.64 12.45 -27.83
C ASP A 137 0.12 12.23 -27.67
N TYR A 138 -0.32 10.98 -27.53
CA TYR A 138 -1.72 10.67 -27.23
C TYR A 138 -2.15 11.27 -25.87
N LEU A 139 -1.36 11.08 -24.81
CA LEU A 139 -1.64 11.62 -23.47
C LEU A 139 -1.79 13.15 -23.51
N LYS A 140 -0.86 13.84 -24.19
CA LYS A 140 -0.90 15.30 -24.36
C LYS A 140 -2.15 15.76 -25.10
N ALA A 141 -2.50 15.13 -26.20
CA ALA A 141 -3.70 15.46 -26.98
C ALA A 141 -4.99 15.25 -26.17
N LEU A 142 -5.05 14.19 -25.34
CA LEU A 142 -6.19 13.92 -24.47
C LEU A 142 -6.32 15.01 -23.40
N ILE A 143 -5.21 15.38 -22.74
CA ILE A 143 -5.19 16.44 -21.72
C ILE A 143 -5.60 17.79 -22.33
N GLU A 144 -5.03 18.18 -23.47
CA GLU A 144 -5.39 19.43 -24.17
C GLU A 144 -6.88 19.47 -24.50
N HIS A 145 -7.45 18.38 -25.00
CA HIS A 145 -8.87 18.28 -25.29
C HIS A 145 -9.74 18.46 -24.05
N THR A 146 -9.42 17.73 -22.99
CA THR A 146 -10.24 17.75 -21.76
C THR A 146 -10.11 19.04 -20.97
N GLU A 147 -8.90 19.63 -20.90
CA GLU A 147 -8.71 20.94 -20.25
C GLU A 147 -9.40 22.08 -21.04
N ALA A 148 -9.44 21.99 -22.37
CA ALA A 148 -10.16 22.99 -23.18
C ALA A 148 -11.68 22.94 -23.00
N LYS A 149 -12.25 21.77 -22.66
CA LYS A 149 -13.70 21.55 -22.66
C LYS A 149 -14.30 21.32 -21.28
N TYR A 150 -13.55 20.78 -20.33
CA TYR A 150 -14.03 20.28 -19.05
C TYR A 150 -13.15 20.70 -17.85
N ASP A 151 -12.39 21.78 -17.97
CA ASP A 151 -11.44 22.19 -16.94
C ASP A 151 -12.10 22.47 -15.58
N ASP A 152 -13.37 22.81 -15.56
CA ASP A 152 -14.19 23.09 -14.37
C ASP A 152 -14.73 21.79 -13.70
N PHE A 153 -14.60 20.65 -14.35
CA PHE A 153 -15.13 19.37 -13.88
C PHE A 153 -14.03 18.32 -13.63
N VAL A 154 -12.87 18.41 -14.29
CA VAL A 154 -11.76 17.49 -14.17
C VAL A 154 -10.84 17.87 -13.02
N LEU A 155 -10.64 16.97 -12.03
CA LEU A 155 -9.69 17.15 -10.92
C LEU A 155 -8.26 16.85 -11.34
N GLY A 156 -8.08 15.88 -12.22
CA GLY A 156 -6.78 15.42 -12.63
C GLY A 156 -6.83 14.09 -13.39
N TYR A 157 -5.67 13.47 -13.54
CA TYR A 157 -5.45 12.32 -14.40
C TYR A 157 -4.74 11.21 -13.65
N PHE A 158 -5.29 9.99 -13.71
CA PHE A 158 -4.60 8.77 -13.29
C PHE A 158 -3.96 8.11 -14.50
N LEU A 159 -2.64 7.98 -14.48
CA LEU A 159 -1.85 7.34 -15.53
C LEU A 159 -1.80 5.83 -15.27
N LEU A 160 -2.37 5.07 -16.19
CA LEU A 160 -2.54 3.64 -16.07
C LEU A 160 -1.78 2.90 -17.17
N GLY A 161 -1.17 1.77 -16.85
CA GLY A 161 -0.50 0.92 -17.81
C GLY A 161 -0.02 -0.40 -17.19
N GLY A 162 0.41 -1.31 -18.06
CA GLY A 162 0.85 -2.63 -17.65
C GLY A 162 -0.25 -3.54 -17.16
N THR A 163 0.11 -4.69 -16.64
CA THR A 163 -0.85 -5.69 -16.14
C THR A 163 -1.73 -5.10 -15.05
N THR A 164 -3.03 -5.29 -15.18
CA THR A 164 -4.07 -4.76 -14.28
C THR A 164 -4.15 -3.24 -14.20
N THR A 165 -3.45 -2.51 -15.10
CA THR A 165 -3.37 -1.04 -15.13
C THR A 165 -2.59 -0.39 -13.97
N GLU A 166 -1.80 -1.18 -13.28
CA GLU A 166 -1.10 -0.81 -12.05
C GLU A 166 0.41 -0.77 -12.24
N TRP A 167 0.89 -0.64 -13.48
CA TRP A 167 2.30 -0.63 -13.87
C TRP A 167 3.08 -1.88 -13.49
N PHE A 168 2.39 -3.00 -13.24
CA PHE A 168 3.06 -4.27 -13.06
C PHE A 168 3.67 -4.74 -14.36
N SER A 169 4.93 -5.12 -14.29
CA SER A 169 5.58 -5.86 -15.34
C SER A 169 5.24 -7.36 -15.25
N ASP A 170 6.03 -8.18 -15.91
CA ASP A 170 5.81 -9.62 -15.96
C ASP A 170 5.91 -10.23 -14.55
N PHE A 171 5.01 -11.16 -14.23
CA PHE A 171 5.07 -11.92 -12.99
C PHE A 171 5.83 -13.24 -13.13
N ASP A 172 6.12 -13.64 -14.37
CA ASP A 172 6.86 -14.84 -14.72
C ASP A 172 8.08 -14.48 -15.56
N TYR A 173 9.13 -15.29 -15.44
CA TYR A 173 10.31 -15.16 -16.27
C TYR A 173 9.98 -15.48 -17.74
N GLU A 174 10.33 -14.58 -18.63
CA GLU A 174 10.29 -14.76 -20.06
C GLU A 174 11.66 -14.46 -20.70
N ALA A 175 11.92 -15.10 -21.84
CA ALA A 175 13.12 -14.78 -22.61
C ALA A 175 13.12 -13.29 -22.99
N SER A 176 14.26 -12.62 -22.78
CA SER A 176 14.37 -11.19 -22.96
C SER A 176 14.20 -10.76 -24.41
N HIS A 177 13.30 -9.79 -24.62
CA HIS A 177 13.18 -9.12 -25.89
C HIS A 177 14.40 -8.21 -26.16
N PRO A 178 14.86 -8.07 -27.42
CA PRO A 178 16.01 -7.22 -27.76
C PRO A 178 15.90 -5.76 -27.28
N ILE A 179 14.68 -5.20 -27.19
CA ILE A 179 14.43 -3.86 -26.65
C ILE A 179 14.83 -3.78 -25.18
N LYS A 180 14.45 -4.76 -24.36
CA LYS A 180 14.82 -4.82 -22.93
C LYS A 180 16.32 -5.03 -22.75
N LEU A 181 16.92 -5.91 -23.56
CA LEU A 181 18.37 -6.16 -23.53
C LEU A 181 19.15 -4.88 -23.90
N ALA A 182 18.73 -4.16 -24.95
CA ALA A 182 19.36 -2.90 -25.32
C ALA A 182 19.26 -1.84 -24.21
N ALA A 183 18.09 -1.74 -23.54
CA ALA A 183 17.91 -0.85 -22.40
C ALA A 183 18.81 -1.27 -21.21
N TYR A 184 18.99 -2.56 -20.96
CA TYR A 184 19.87 -3.05 -19.91
C TYR A 184 21.35 -2.74 -20.20
N ARG A 185 21.81 -2.98 -21.43
CA ARG A 185 23.17 -2.63 -21.88
C ARG A 185 23.44 -1.12 -21.75
N LYS A 186 22.49 -0.30 -22.16
CA LYS A 186 22.56 1.17 -22.00
C LYS A 186 22.65 1.56 -20.52
N TYR A 187 21.85 0.97 -19.64
CA TYR A 187 21.86 1.24 -18.20
C TYR A 187 23.19 0.87 -17.55
N MET A 188 23.75 -0.28 -17.93
CA MET A 188 25.05 -0.76 -17.40
C MET A 188 26.27 -0.10 -18.07
N GLY A 189 26.08 0.54 -19.23
CA GLY A 189 27.20 1.07 -20.02
C GLY A 189 28.09 -0.02 -20.62
N ASP A 190 27.57 -1.22 -20.83
CA ASP A 190 28.31 -2.40 -21.31
C ASP A 190 27.49 -3.17 -22.37
N GLU A 191 27.94 -3.07 -23.63
CA GLU A 191 27.31 -3.72 -24.77
C GLU A 191 27.44 -5.27 -24.76
N SER A 192 28.34 -5.83 -23.94
CA SER A 192 28.57 -7.27 -23.87
C SER A 192 27.71 -7.97 -22.83
N ILE A 193 27.01 -7.24 -21.96
CA ILE A 193 26.23 -7.81 -20.89
C ILE A 193 24.96 -8.50 -21.40
N GLU A 194 24.62 -9.61 -20.77
CA GLU A 194 23.39 -10.36 -21.04
C GLU A 194 22.48 -10.35 -19.81
N ILE A 195 21.17 -10.49 -20.03
CA ILE A 195 20.21 -10.63 -18.94
C ILE A 195 20.39 -12.01 -18.30
N PRO A 196 20.47 -12.10 -16.95
CA PRO A 196 20.64 -13.39 -16.26
C PRO A 196 19.53 -14.37 -16.62
N SER A 197 19.90 -15.66 -16.74
CA SER A 197 18.96 -16.75 -16.96
C SER A 197 18.04 -16.96 -15.74
N LYS A 198 16.95 -17.69 -15.94
CA LYS A 198 16.05 -18.04 -14.83
C LYS A 198 16.78 -18.79 -13.71
N GLU A 199 17.67 -19.69 -14.09
CA GLU A 199 18.47 -20.50 -13.15
C GLU A 199 19.42 -19.63 -12.31
N GLU A 200 19.95 -18.55 -12.87
CA GLU A 200 20.78 -17.59 -12.14
C GLU A 200 19.94 -16.72 -11.19
N LEU A 201 18.71 -16.35 -11.62
CA LEU A 201 17.81 -15.52 -10.83
C LEU A 201 17.24 -16.23 -9.59
N GLU A 202 17.21 -17.55 -9.56
CA GLU A 202 16.57 -18.36 -8.53
C GLU A 202 17.59 -19.16 -7.72
N LYS A 203 17.55 -19.02 -6.39
CA LYS A 203 18.32 -19.81 -5.44
C LYS A 203 17.40 -20.76 -4.67
N PRO A 204 17.92 -21.78 -3.97
CA PRO A 204 17.11 -22.66 -3.12
C PRO A 204 16.24 -21.87 -2.13
N GLU A 205 15.03 -22.37 -1.88
CA GLU A 205 14.00 -21.65 -1.07
C GLU A 205 14.45 -21.38 0.38
N ASN A 206 15.32 -22.19 0.92
CA ASN A 206 15.83 -22.03 2.28
C ASN A 206 16.94 -20.97 2.41
N VAL A 207 17.53 -20.50 1.31
CA VAL A 207 18.58 -19.46 1.31
C VAL A 207 17.93 -18.07 1.36
N ILE A 208 18.25 -17.25 2.38
CA ILE A 208 17.68 -15.91 2.54
C ILE A 208 18.38 -14.91 1.62
N PHE A 209 19.70 -14.81 1.65
CA PHE A 209 20.46 -13.77 0.97
C PHE A 209 21.11 -14.24 -0.33
N LEU A 210 21.22 -13.32 -1.28
CA LEU A 210 22.15 -13.44 -2.40
C LEU A 210 23.57 -13.14 -1.91
N ASP A 211 24.57 -13.73 -2.55
CA ASP A 211 25.97 -13.36 -2.36
C ASP A 211 26.26 -12.11 -3.23
N PRO A 212 26.52 -10.93 -2.65
CA PRO A 212 26.67 -9.68 -3.42
C PRO A 212 27.81 -9.71 -4.45
N ILE A 213 28.79 -10.57 -4.26
CA ILE A 213 29.92 -10.72 -5.19
C ILE A 213 29.59 -11.74 -6.29
N LYS A 214 29.15 -12.94 -5.90
CA LYS A 214 28.84 -14.00 -6.88
C LYS A 214 27.57 -13.77 -7.66
N ASP A 215 26.56 -13.17 -7.01
CA ASP A 215 25.24 -12.93 -7.60
C ASP A 215 25.09 -11.46 -8.07
N LYS A 216 26.21 -10.75 -8.24
CA LYS A 216 26.20 -9.30 -8.63
C LYS A 216 25.37 -9.07 -9.90
N ALA A 217 25.48 -9.91 -10.92
CA ALA A 217 24.72 -9.78 -12.15
C ALA A 217 23.19 -9.85 -11.92
N VAL A 218 22.75 -10.68 -10.96
CA VAL A 218 21.33 -10.78 -10.56
C VAL A 218 20.87 -9.51 -9.85
N ILE A 219 21.70 -8.98 -8.95
CA ILE A 219 21.40 -7.74 -8.21
C ILE A 219 21.33 -6.56 -9.17
N ASP A 220 22.31 -6.39 -10.05
CA ASP A 220 22.37 -5.31 -11.04
C ASP A 220 21.16 -5.37 -11.99
N TYR A 221 20.82 -6.57 -12.47
CA TYR A 221 19.64 -6.75 -13.32
C TYR A 221 18.33 -6.38 -12.60
N ARG A 222 18.18 -6.74 -11.32
CA ARG A 222 17.01 -6.35 -10.54
C ARG A 222 16.92 -4.85 -10.36
N LYS A 223 18.03 -4.17 -10.03
CA LYS A 223 18.08 -2.70 -9.95
C LYS A 223 17.68 -2.06 -11.29
N PHE A 224 18.22 -2.55 -12.40
CA PHE A 224 17.82 -2.10 -13.73
C PHE A 224 16.32 -2.30 -13.97
N HIS A 225 15.78 -3.50 -13.71
CA HIS A 225 14.40 -3.85 -14.00
C HIS A 225 13.39 -2.90 -13.32
N HIS A 226 13.62 -2.62 -12.04
CA HIS A 226 12.76 -1.70 -11.28
C HIS A 226 12.96 -0.24 -11.70
N ASN A 227 14.20 0.18 -11.99
CA ASN A 227 14.47 1.51 -12.53
C ASN A 227 13.81 1.73 -13.88
N LEU A 228 13.80 0.73 -14.76
CA LEU A 228 13.18 0.83 -16.09
C LEU A 228 11.69 1.17 -16.01
N ILE A 229 10.96 0.56 -15.09
CA ILE A 229 9.52 0.83 -14.89
C ILE A 229 9.31 2.18 -14.19
N ALA A 230 10.11 2.51 -13.19
CA ALA A 230 10.05 3.82 -12.54
C ALA A 230 10.31 4.96 -13.53
N ASP A 231 11.34 4.85 -14.38
CA ASP A 231 11.65 5.83 -15.42
C ASP A 231 10.51 5.99 -16.44
N LEU A 232 9.83 4.89 -16.78
CA LEU A 232 8.67 4.93 -17.68
C LEU A 232 7.52 5.73 -17.08
N VAL A 233 7.14 5.46 -15.83
CA VAL A 233 6.01 6.17 -15.19
C VAL A 233 6.35 7.63 -14.97
N LEU A 234 7.60 7.96 -14.61
CA LEU A 234 8.08 9.33 -14.47
C LEU A 234 8.08 10.08 -15.80
N TYR A 235 8.46 9.42 -16.90
CA TYR A 235 8.41 9.99 -18.23
C TYR A 235 6.97 10.42 -18.61
N TYR A 236 5.98 9.60 -18.34
CA TYR A 236 4.59 9.94 -18.61
C TYR A 236 4.03 11.00 -17.65
N ALA A 237 4.38 10.95 -16.36
CA ALA A 237 3.97 11.96 -15.40
C ALA A 237 4.52 13.35 -15.79
N HIS A 238 5.80 13.41 -16.18
CA HIS A 238 6.41 14.63 -16.70
C HIS A 238 5.71 15.12 -17.96
N SER A 239 5.44 14.21 -18.92
CA SER A 239 4.73 14.56 -20.16
C SER A 239 3.33 15.13 -19.91
N ALA A 240 2.61 14.65 -18.87
CA ALA A 240 1.34 15.22 -18.46
C ALA A 240 1.51 16.64 -17.88
N GLN A 241 2.50 16.82 -17.00
CA GLN A 241 2.73 18.12 -16.36
C GLN A 241 3.29 19.20 -17.29
N GLU A 242 3.97 18.84 -18.39
CA GLU A 242 4.33 19.79 -19.44
C GLU A 242 3.11 20.55 -19.99
N ILE A 243 1.95 19.90 -20.09
CA ILE A 243 0.68 20.53 -20.52
C ILE A 243 -0.07 21.15 -19.37
N LEU A 244 -0.16 20.44 -18.24
CA LEU A 244 -0.95 20.86 -17.08
C LEU A 244 -0.33 22.03 -16.30
N ASN A 245 1.00 22.17 -16.38
CA ASN A 245 1.75 23.16 -15.58
C ASN A 245 1.36 23.14 -14.12
N HIS A 246 1.19 21.96 -13.51
CA HIS A 246 0.78 21.71 -12.14
C HIS A 246 -0.54 22.38 -11.74
N LYS A 247 -1.46 22.56 -12.70
CA LYS A 247 -2.81 23.07 -12.41
C LYS A 247 -3.81 21.95 -12.07
N LYS A 248 -3.49 20.72 -12.45
CA LYS A 248 -4.30 19.53 -12.18
C LYS A 248 -3.45 18.44 -11.56
N LEU A 249 -4.10 17.57 -10.81
CA LEU A 249 -3.45 16.47 -10.11
C LEU A 249 -3.08 15.33 -11.08
N VAL A 250 -1.92 14.74 -10.88
CA VAL A 250 -1.48 13.52 -11.56
C VAL A 250 -1.31 12.40 -10.54
N GLY A 251 -1.97 11.28 -10.80
CA GLY A 251 -1.96 10.10 -9.93
C GLY A 251 -1.58 8.83 -10.68
N LEU A 252 -1.12 7.83 -9.95
CA LEU A 252 -0.86 6.49 -10.48
C LEU A 252 -0.91 5.42 -9.39
N PHE A 253 -0.86 4.16 -9.81
CA PHE A 253 -0.75 2.99 -8.94
C PHE A 253 0.70 2.53 -8.94
N PHE A 254 1.39 2.58 -7.79
CA PHE A 254 2.80 2.21 -7.75
C PHE A 254 3.29 1.87 -6.33
N GLY A 255 4.31 1.00 -6.21
CA GLY A 255 5.02 0.68 -4.99
C GLY A 255 4.65 -0.69 -4.41
N TYR A 256 3.53 -0.84 -3.77
CA TYR A 256 2.94 -2.10 -3.24
C TYR A 256 3.86 -2.93 -2.34
N ILE A 257 4.88 -2.32 -1.73
CA ILE A 257 5.91 -3.07 -1.00
C ILE A 257 5.36 -3.91 0.15
N LEU A 258 4.32 -3.42 0.85
CA LEU A 258 3.74 -4.13 1.99
C LEU A 258 2.87 -5.33 1.58
N GLU A 259 2.53 -5.48 0.30
CA GLU A 259 1.72 -6.59 -0.21
C GLU A 259 2.52 -7.54 -1.10
N LEU A 260 3.38 -6.99 -1.95
CA LEU A 260 4.11 -7.75 -2.95
C LEU A 260 5.51 -8.17 -2.51
N ALA A 261 6.02 -7.73 -1.37
CA ALA A 261 7.36 -8.06 -0.88
C ALA A 261 7.64 -9.57 -0.68
N GLY A 262 6.64 -10.42 -0.94
CA GLY A 262 6.79 -11.83 -1.27
C GLY A 262 7.41 -12.03 -2.65
N PRO A 263 7.15 -13.15 -3.33
CA PRO A 263 7.83 -13.49 -4.60
C PRO A 263 7.54 -12.54 -5.76
N ARG A 264 6.39 -11.85 -5.74
CA ARG A 264 5.94 -11.03 -6.86
C ARG A 264 6.70 -9.71 -7.01
N ILE A 265 7.25 -9.18 -5.93
CA ILE A 265 7.91 -7.86 -5.98
C ILE A 265 9.08 -7.83 -6.96
N TRP A 266 9.80 -8.94 -7.10
CA TRP A 266 11.01 -9.04 -7.91
C TRP A 266 10.77 -8.86 -9.41
N ASP A 267 9.58 -9.23 -9.87
CA ASP A 267 9.20 -9.18 -11.28
C ASP A 267 8.23 -8.02 -11.55
N ALA A 268 7.65 -7.44 -10.51
CA ALA A 268 6.61 -6.41 -10.62
C ALA A 268 7.10 -5.04 -11.11
N GLY A 269 8.38 -4.71 -10.89
CA GLY A 269 8.92 -3.40 -11.30
C GLY A 269 8.71 -2.27 -10.28
N HIS A 270 8.32 -2.56 -9.03
CA HIS A 270 7.81 -1.58 -8.06
C HIS A 270 8.75 -1.22 -6.90
N LEU A 271 10.03 -1.64 -6.89
CA LEU A 271 10.93 -1.35 -5.78
C LEU A 271 11.43 0.10 -5.73
N GLU A 272 11.43 0.81 -6.85
CA GLU A 272 11.84 2.22 -6.92
C GLU A 272 10.72 3.19 -6.49
N GLY A 273 9.94 2.80 -5.46
CA GLY A 273 8.82 3.61 -4.94
C GLY A 273 9.26 4.99 -4.49
N ASP A 274 10.35 5.10 -3.72
CA ASP A 274 10.84 6.38 -3.23
C ASP A 274 11.21 7.34 -4.37
N LYS A 275 11.85 6.84 -5.44
CA LYS A 275 12.16 7.63 -6.65
C LYS A 275 10.90 8.20 -7.30
N VAL A 276 9.84 7.41 -7.35
CA VAL A 276 8.54 7.82 -7.92
C VAL A 276 7.86 8.84 -7.00
N TYR A 277 7.88 8.63 -5.68
CA TYR A 277 7.24 9.52 -4.71
C TYR A 277 7.98 10.85 -4.52
N ASP A 278 9.29 10.90 -4.81
CA ASP A 278 10.07 12.14 -4.75
C ASP A 278 9.90 13.02 -6.01
N SER A 279 9.14 12.55 -7.01
CA SER A 279 8.87 13.32 -8.23
C SER A 279 7.87 14.44 -7.99
N PRO A 280 8.19 15.69 -8.40
CA PRO A 280 7.25 16.81 -8.32
C PRO A 280 6.08 16.70 -9.30
N ASP A 281 6.14 15.76 -10.25
CA ASP A 281 5.12 15.58 -11.30
C ASP A 281 3.99 14.63 -10.86
N ILE A 282 4.05 14.08 -9.64
CA ILE A 282 3.07 13.12 -9.12
C ILE A 282 2.50 13.64 -7.80
N ASP A 283 1.18 13.72 -7.71
CA ASP A 283 0.45 14.24 -6.54
C ASP A 283 -0.25 13.12 -5.74
N LEU A 284 -0.61 12.03 -6.41
CA LEU A 284 -1.47 10.97 -5.88
C LEU A 284 -0.87 9.59 -6.13
N ILE A 285 -0.89 8.74 -5.10
CA ILE A 285 -0.59 7.30 -5.25
C ILE A 285 -1.79 6.50 -4.78
N ALA A 286 -2.11 5.44 -5.50
CA ALA A 286 -3.26 4.59 -5.18
C ALA A 286 -2.92 3.10 -5.16
N THR A 287 -3.67 2.34 -4.35
CA THR A 287 -3.66 0.86 -4.35
C THR A 287 -5.03 0.30 -3.97
N PRO A 288 -5.29 -0.99 -4.24
CA PRO A 288 -6.31 -1.71 -3.49
C PRO A 288 -6.03 -1.72 -1.98
N SER A 289 -7.03 -2.00 -1.15
CA SER A 289 -6.79 -2.46 0.22
C SER A 289 -6.04 -3.79 0.21
N SER A 290 -5.30 -4.10 1.28
CA SER A 290 -4.54 -5.36 1.35
C SER A 290 -5.43 -6.56 1.14
N TYR A 291 -5.02 -7.46 0.24
CA TYR A 291 -5.69 -8.75 0.02
C TYR A 291 -5.45 -9.75 1.15
N MET A 292 -4.41 -9.54 1.96
CA MET A 292 -4.06 -10.44 3.08
C MET A 292 -4.89 -10.18 4.34
N PHE A 293 -5.50 -8.99 4.49
CA PHE A 293 -6.13 -8.56 5.74
C PHE A 293 -7.51 -7.93 5.51
N ARG A 294 -8.28 -8.49 4.59
CA ARG A 294 -9.62 -7.97 4.24
C ARG A 294 -10.79 -8.81 4.72
N ASP A 295 -10.54 -10.00 5.27
CA ASP A 295 -11.60 -10.83 5.86
C ASP A 295 -12.25 -10.11 7.04
N PHE A 296 -13.46 -10.55 7.41
CA PHE A 296 -14.25 -9.89 8.45
C PHE A 296 -13.53 -9.77 9.80
N ASP A 297 -12.72 -10.77 10.16
CA ASP A 297 -11.99 -10.81 11.44
C ASP A 297 -10.60 -10.13 11.38
N ASP A 298 -10.23 -9.58 10.25
CA ASP A 298 -8.93 -8.96 10.02
C ASP A 298 -8.90 -7.49 10.42
N ALA A 299 -7.68 -6.95 10.45
CA ALA A 299 -7.43 -5.56 10.83
C ALA A 299 -7.66 -4.54 9.69
N GLY A 300 -7.83 -4.98 8.44
CA GLY A 300 -7.57 -4.10 7.30
C GLY A 300 -6.09 -3.69 7.25
N ALA A 301 -5.58 -3.39 6.09
CA ALA A 301 -4.21 -2.87 5.96
C ALA A 301 -4.01 -2.18 4.60
N TYR A 302 -2.95 -1.38 4.51
CA TYR A 302 -2.50 -0.76 3.28
C TYR A 302 -1.36 -1.52 2.62
N MET A 303 -1.21 -1.34 1.31
CA MET A 303 -0.16 -1.96 0.52
C MET A 303 1.11 -1.09 0.45
N LEU A 304 1.04 0.16 0.91
CA LEU A 304 2.10 1.17 0.82
C LEU A 304 2.52 1.69 2.19
N LEU A 305 3.68 2.35 2.19
CA LEU A 305 4.22 3.10 3.32
C LEU A 305 3.49 4.44 3.43
N SER A 306 2.29 4.44 4.00
CA SER A 306 1.36 5.57 3.99
C SER A 306 1.96 6.86 4.56
N ASP A 307 2.76 6.73 5.61
CA ASP A 307 3.32 7.89 6.30
C ASP A 307 4.53 8.48 5.53
N SER A 308 5.22 7.67 4.69
CA SER A 308 6.20 8.19 3.72
C SER A 308 5.56 9.00 2.59
N ILE A 309 4.38 8.60 2.15
CA ILE A 309 3.62 9.31 1.11
C ILE A 309 3.06 10.62 1.69
N GLU A 310 2.44 10.55 2.87
CA GLU A 310 1.88 11.72 3.57
C GLU A 310 2.95 12.78 3.86
N ARG A 311 4.13 12.37 4.31
CA ARG A 311 5.26 13.25 4.60
C ARG A 311 5.71 14.06 3.36
N ARG A 312 5.62 13.48 2.18
CA ARG A 312 5.95 14.13 0.90
C ARG A 312 4.88 15.11 0.41
N GLY A 313 3.79 15.27 1.16
CA GLY A 313 2.68 16.14 0.76
C GLY A 313 1.78 15.51 -0.30
N MET A 314 1.94 14.24 -0.59
CA MET A 314 1.11 13.50 -1.54
C MET A 314 -0.14 12.94 -0.87
N MET A 315 -1.15 12.62 -1.67
CA MET A 315 -2.33 11.90 -1.22
C MET A 315 -2.22 10.42 -1.57
N TYR A 316 -2.41 9.54 -0.58
CA TYR A 316 -2.61 8.12 -0.80
C TYR A 316 -4.10 7.80 -0.89
N PHE A 317 -4.51 7.09 -1.93
CA PHE A 317 -5.87 6.56 -2.08
C PHE A 317 -5.88 5.05 -1.91
N ALA A 318 -6.71 4.54 -1.01
CA ALA A 318 -6.99 3.12 -0.86
C ALA A 318 -8.34 2.76 -1.52
N SER A 319 -8.41 1.60 -2.17
CA SER A 319 -9.64 1.11 -2.77
C SER A 319 -10.40 0.20 -1.80
N PHE A 320 -11.66 0.49 -1.52
CA PHE A 320 -12.57 -0.48 -0.93
C PHE A 320 -13.16 -1.31 -2.07
N ASP A 321 -12.45 -2.36 -2.48
CA ASP A 321 -12.84 -3.32 -3.51
C ASP A 321 -13.24 -4.69 -2.93
N HIS A 322 -13.71 -4.67 -1.68
CA HIS A 322 -14.25 -5.85 -1.01
C HIS A 322 -15.56 -6.29 -1.67
N LYS A 323 -15.72 -7.57 -1.84
CA LYS A 323 -16.96 -8.14 -2.35
C LYS A 323 -18.04 -8.05 -1.27
N THR A 324 -18.99 -7.14 -1.46
CA THR A 324 -20.12 -6.94 -0.56
C THR A 324 -21.06 -8.16 -0.58
N PHE A 325 -21.97 -8.26 0.38
CA PHE A 325 -22.98 -9.32 0.37
C PHE A 325 -23.85 -9.32 -0.90
N LYS A 326 -23.99 -8.17 -1.56
CA LYS A 326 -24.72 -8.06 -2.84
C LYS A 326 -24.02 -8.78 -3.99
N PHE A 327 -22.68 -8.91 -3.92
CA PHE A 327 -21.95 -9.71 -4.89
C PHE A 327 -22.41 -11.19 -4.88
N TYR A 328 -22.80 -11.72 -3.73
CA TYR A 328 -23.38 -13.05 -3.60
C TYR A 328 -24.74 -13.16 -4.31
N ASP A 329 -25.61 -12.16 -4.14
CA ASP A 329 -26.89 -12.11 -4.84
C ASP A 329 -26.71 -12.11 -6.35
N LEU A 330 -25.67 -11.44 -6.83
CA LEU A 330 -25.30 -11.39 -8.24
C LEU A 330 -24.87 -12.77 -8.79
N LEU A 331 -24.21 -13.60 -7.96
CA LEU A 331 -23.83 -14.97 -8.32
C LEU A 331 -25.03 -15.88 -8.50
N THR A 332 -26.10 -15.67 -7.74
CA THR A 332 -27.30 -16.50 -7.72
C THR A 332 -28.36 -16.03 -8.70
N ASP A 333 -28.46 -14.73 -8.96
CA ASP A 333 -29.40 -14.15 -9.92
C ASP A 333 -28.69 -13.66 -11.22
N LYS A 334 -28.26 -14.62 -12.02
CA LYS A 334 -27.63 -14.39 -13.33
C LYS A 334 -28.45 -13.51 -14.29
N ARG A 335 -29.77 -13.30 -14.01
CA ARG A 335 -30.67 -12.49 -14.85
C ARG A 335 -30.50 -10.98 -14.61
N ARG A 336 -30.04 -10.54 -13.43
CA ARG A 336 -29.86 -9.12 -13.11
C ARG A 336 -28.57 -8.53 -13.68
N LEU A 337 -27.50 -9.35 -13.81
CA LEU A 337 -26.22 -8.92 -14.36
C LEU A 337 -26.10 -9.12 -15.86
N CYS A 338 -26.96 -9.91 -16.46
CA CYS A 338 -26.64 -10.65 -17.67
C CYS A 338 -27.52 -10.32 -18.85
N ASN A 339 -27.64 -9.06 -19.20
CA ASN A 339 -27.89 -8.71 -20.58
C ASN A 339 -26.57 -8.64 -21.41
N ASP A 340 -25.42 -9.03 -20.82
CA ASP A 340 -24.11 -8.88 -21.40
C ASP A 340 -23.20 -10.07 -21.05
N GLU A 341 -22.87 -10.89 -22.06
CA GLU A 341 -22.01 -12.08 -21.91
C GLU A 341 -20.63 -11.76 -21.31
N MET A 342 -20.04 -10.58 -21.63
CA MET A 342 -18.73 -10.19 -21.11
C MET A 342 -18.76 -10.00 -19.59
N THR A 343 -19.83 -9.45 -19.05
CA THR A 343 -20.00 -9.31 -17.60
C THR A 343 -20.09 -10.67 -16.90
N VAL A 344 -20.74 -11.67 -17.53
CA VAL A 344 -20.81 -13.04 -17.00
C VAL A 344 -19.42 -13.68 -16.95
N VAL A 345 -18.62 -13.52 -17.99
CA VAL A 345 -17.24 -14.03 -18.06
C VAL A 345 -16.39 -13.35 -16.98
N ALA A 346 -16.45 -12.04 -16.86
CA ALA A 346 -15.72 -11.28 -15.86
C ALA A 346 -16.12 -11.68 -14.43
N LEU A 347 -17.42 -11.87 -14.18
CA LEU A 347 -17.95 -12.31 -12.89
C LEU A 347 -17.44 -13.70 -12.53
N ASN A 348 -17.50 -14.67 -13.44
CA ASN A 348 -17.02 -16.02 -13.22
C ASN A 348 -15.53 -16.03 -12.86
N ARG A 349 -14.70 -15.22 -13.53
CA ARG A 349 -13.27 -15.06 -13.20
C ARG A 349 -13.04 -14.47 -11.81
N LEU A 350 -13.84 -13.50 -11.40
CA LEU A 350 -13.77 -12.95 -10.04
C LEU A 350 -14.16 -13.98 -8.99
N ILE A 351 -15.13 -14.87 -9.29
CA ILE A 351 -15.53 -15.97 -8.41
C ILE A 351 -14.38 -16.96 -8.25
N GLU A 352 -13.79 -17.38 -9.36
CA GLU A 352 -12.71 -18.37 -9.37
C GLU A 352 -11.43 -17.85 -8.70
N SER A 353 -11.19 -16.55 -8.74
CA SER A 353 -9.95 -15.94 -8.25
C SER A 353 -9.92 -15.64 -6.76
N ARG A 354 -11.06 -15.56 -6.05
CA ARG A 354 -11.12 -15.07 -4.66
C ARG A 354 -12.26 -15.68 -3.86
N SER A 355 -11.98 -15.94 -2.56
CA SER A 355 -12.94 -16.43 -1.58
C SER A 355 -13.44 -15.36 -0.59
N ASP A 356 -12.94 -14.13 -0.66
CA ASP A 356 -13.11 -13.02 0.29
C ASP A 356 -14.46 -12.31 0.15
N PHE A 357 -15.54 -13.00 0.53
CA PHE A 357 -16.90 -12.44 0.53
C PHE A 357 -17.33 -11.96 1.90
N LEU A 358 -17.96 -10.80 1.95
CA LEU A 358 -18.71 -10.32 3.11
C LEU A 358 -20.15 -10.83 3.00
N GLU A 359 -20.47 -11.90 3.70
CA GLU A 359 -21.67 -12.74 3.48
C GLU A 359 -23.00 -12.08 3.85
N THR A 360 -22.99 -11.06 4.71
CA THR A 360 -24.20 -10.37 5.17
C THR A 360 -24.07 -8.86 5.05
N ARG A 361 -25.20 -8.16 5.10
CA ARG A 361 -25.25 -6.69 5.13
C ARG A 361 -24.47 -6.15 6.33
N GLU A 362 -24.66 -6.73 7.50
CA GLU A 362 -24.02 -6.33 8.74
C GLU A 362 -22.50 -6.48 8.64
N LYS A 363 -22.01 -7.64 8.18
CA LYS A 363 -20.56 -7.84 7.94
C LYS A 363 -19.99 -6.84 6.93
N THR A 364 -20.74 -6.55 5.87
CA THR A 364 -20.33 -5.55 4.88
C THR A 364 -20.21 -4.16 5.51
N ILE A 365 -21.21 -3.72 6.28
CA ILE A 365 -21.20 -2.43 6.95
C ILE A 365 -20.04 -2.34 7.94
N GLU A 366 -19.79 -3.36 8.74
CA GLU A 366 -18.71 -3.34 9.72
C GLU A 366 -17.32 -3.33 9.02
N ALA A 367 -17.17 -4.01 7.88
CA ALA A 367 -15.95 -3.90 7.07
C ALA A 367 -15.79 -2.49 6.45
N MET A 368 -16.87 -1.87 5.96
CA MET A 368 -16.86 -0.48 5.49
C MET A 368 -16.41 0.48 6.60
N ARG A 369 -16.91 0.31 7.82
CA ARG A 369 -16.51 1.11 8.99
C ARG A 369 -15.05 0.88 9.37
N ARG A 370 -14.57 -0.38 9.32
CA ARG A 370 -13.16 -0.72 9.57
C ARG A 370 -12.22 0.02 8.60
N GLU A 371 -12.48 -0.07 7.30
CA GLU A 371 -11.65 0.62 6.30
C GLU A 371 -11.78 2.15 6.42
N PHE A 372 -12.95 2.66 6.80
CA PHE A 372 -13.12 4.08 7.12
C PHE A 372 -12.28 4.50 8.33
N MET A 373 -12.24 3.71 9.41
CA MET A 373 -11.38 3.98 10.58
C MET A 373 -9.90 3.94 10.21
N LEU A 374 -9.48 2.97 9.39
CA LEU A 374 -8.10 2.87 8.88
C LEU A 374 -7.74 4.12 8.06
N ARG A 375 -8.65 4.57 7.17
CA ARG A 375 -8.50 5.82 6.42
C ARG A 375 -8.32 7.02 7.34
N MET A 376 -9.16 7.17 8.36
CA MET A 376 -9.08 8.30 9.31
C MET A 376 -7.80 8.25 10.14
N TYR A 377 -7.37 7.07 10.56
CA TYR A 377 -6.11 6.86 11.28
C TYR A 377 -4.89 7.25 10.44
N LYS A 378 -4.83 6.78 9.20
CA LYS A 378 -3.70 7.01 8.28
C LYS A 378 -3.87 8.27 7.40
N ARG A 379 -4.95 9.00 7.57
CA ARG A 379 -5.19 10.30 6.92
C ARG A 379 -5.14 10.23 5.39
N THR A 380 -5.79 9.21 4.82
CA THR A 380 -5.77 8.89 3.39
C THR A 380 -7.10 9.20 2.70
N GLY A 381 -7.10 9.21 1.37
CA GLY A 381 -8.30 9.11 0.55
C GLY A 381 -8.79 7.67 0.42
N MET A 382 -10.04 7.48 0.04
CA MET A 382 -10.62 6.16 -0.24
C MET A 382 -11.68 6.27 -1.33
N TRP A 383 -11.77 5.24 -2.16
CA TRP A 383 -12.91 5.10 -3.05
C TRP A 383 -13.64 3.78 -2.86
N TRP A 384 -14.97 3.86 -2.97
CA TRP A 384 -15.84 2.72 -3.10
C TRP A 384 -15.71 2.17 -4.51
N PHE A 385 -15.26 0.93 -4.68
CA PHE A 385 -15.09 0.34 -5.98
C PHE A 385 -16.16 -0.69 -6.29
N ASP A 386 -17.22 -0.26 -6.97
CA ASP A 386 -18.22 -1.15 -7.57
C ASP A 386 -17.70 -1.62 -8.94
N MET A 387 -16.86 -2.67 -8.92
CA MET A 387 -16.07 -3.07 -10.09
C MET A 387 -16.93 -3.39 -11.31
N LEU A 388 -18.05 -4.12 -11.12
CA LEU A 388 -18.88 -4.65 -12.19
C LEU A 388 -20.35 -4.21 -12.12
N GLU A 389 -20.68 -3.19 -11.34
CA GLU A 389 -22.04 -2.76 -11.05
C GLU A 389 -22.79 -3.68 -10.05
N GLY A 390 -23.57 -3.08 -9.19
CA GLY A 390 -24.53 -3.78 -8.31
C GLY A 390 -24.01 -4.23 -6.97
N TRP A 391 -22.72 -4.05 -6.67
CA TRP A 391 -22.14 -4.42 -5.37
C TRP A 391 -22.74 -3.61 -4.21
N TYR A 392 -23.29 -2.44 -4.51
CA TYR A 392 -23.90 -1.51 -3.55
C TYR A 392 -25.41 -1.30 -3.78
N TYR A 393 -26.08 -2.12 -4.57
CA TYR A 393 -27.53 -2.02 -4.81
C TYR A 393 -28.33 -2.49 -3.58
N ASP A 394 -28.20 -1.75 -2.49
CA ASP A 394 -28.87 -1.98 -1.23
C ASP A 394 -29.01 -0.66 -0.46
N ASP A 395 -30.23 -0.34 -0.02
CA ASP A 395 -30.52 0.91 0.67
C ASP A 395 -29.70 1.08 1.95
N GLY A 396 -29.50 0.00 2.72
CA GLY A 396 -28.72 0.02 3.95
C GLY A 396 -27.24 0.30 3.72
N LEU A 397 -26.64 -0.22 2.62
CA LEU A 397 -25.26 0.12 2.24
C LEU A 397 -25.17 1.58 1.81
N MET A 398 -26.14 2.11 1.04
CA MET A 398 -26.12 3.50 0.62
C MET A 398 -26.38 4.48 1.77
N GLU A 399 -27.21 4.12 2.75
CA GLU A 399 -27.37 4.85 4.01
C GLU A 399 -26.05 4.91 4.79
N GLU A 400 -25.31 3.80 4.86
CA GLU A 400 -23.99 3.77 5.52
C GLU A 400 -22.97 4.59 4.74
N VAL A 401 -22.89 4.53 3.41
CA VAL A 401 -22.05 5.42 2.58
C VAL A 401 -22.38 6.88 2.90
N SER A 402 -23.66 7.25 2.92
CA SER A 402 -24.06 8.64 3.23
C SER A 402 -23.62 9.08 4.62
N LYS A 403 -23.74 8.20 5.62
CA LYS A 403 -23.30 8.46 6.99
C LYS A 403 -21.79 8.64 7.08
N LEU A 404 -21.03 7.76 6.46
CA LEU A 404 -19.56 7.84 6.45
C LEU A 404 -19.07 9.09 5.70
N THR A 405 -19.73 9.47 4.60
CA THR A 405 -19.41 10.70 3.86
C THR A 405 -19.65 11.95 4.74
N LYS A 406 -20.79 12.04 5.42
CA LYS A 406 -21.05 13.13 6.34
C LYS A 406 -20.08 13.20 7.52
N LEU A 407 -19.70 12.04 8.07
CA LEU A 407 -18.68 11.97 9.12
C LEU A 407 -17.32 12.46 8.58
N SER A 408 -16.92 12.02 7.39
CA SER A 408 -15.70 12.45 6.75
C SER A 408 -15.65 13.97 6.55
N GLU A 409 -16.72 14.56 5.99
CA GLU A 409 -16.84 16.01 5.82
C GLU A 409 -16.76 16.79 7.14
N ASN A 410 -17.39 16.29 8.20
CA ASN A 410 -17.33 16.94 9.52
C ASN A 410 -15.91 16.86 10.11
N LEU A 411 -15.24 15.72 9.95
CA LEU A 411 -13.89 15.48 10.48
C LEU A 411 -12.80 16.25 9.71
N THR A 412 -13.09 16.82 8.51
CA THR A 412 -12.12 17.71 7.83
C THR A 412 -11.83 19.00 8.63
N LYS A 413 -12.67 19.33 9.61
CA LYS A 413 -12.50 20.48 10.49
C LYS A 413 -11.62 20.19 11.72
N GLU A 414 -11.39 18.92 12.00
CA GLU A 414 -10.59 18.47 13.14
C GLU A 414 -9.10 18.43 12.81
N THR A 415 -8.27 18.60 13.84
CA THR A 415 -6.84 18.35 13.71
C THR A 415 -6.57 16.87 14.02
N MET A 416 -6.12 16.13 13.02
CA MET A 416 -5.90 14.68 13.10
C MET A 416 -4.43 14.32 12.86
N GLU A 417 -3.56 14.77 13.73
CA GLU A 417 -2.14 14.45 13.65
C GLU A 417 -1.87 13.02 14.19
N SER A 418 -0.82 12.39 13.68
CA SER A 418 -0.36 11.14 14.27
C SER A 418 0.19 11.40 15.68
N ASN A 419 -0.32 10.64 16.65
CA ASN A 419 0.18 10.62 18.03
C ASN A 419 1.00 9.35 18.33
N SER A 420 1.50 8.67 17.29
CA SER A 420 2.31 7.46 17.41
C SER A 420 3.63 7.74 18.09
N GLU A 421 4.02 6.85 19.01
CA GLU A 421 5.33 6.84 19.68
C GLU A 421 6.23 5.73 19.11
N VAL A 422 5.77 5.04 18.04
CA VAL A 422 6.43 3.93 17.37
C VAL A 422 6.59 4.27 15.89
N ALA A 423 7.83 4.20 15.38
CA ALA A 423 8.15 4.28 13.96
C ALA A 423 8.58 2.90 13.43
N VAL A 424 7.99 2.49 12.33
CA VAL A 424 8.35 1.25 11.59
C VAL A 424 9.04 1.64 10.30
N PHE A 425 10.20 1.03 10.04
CA PHE A 425 10.98 1.26 8.83
C PHE A 425 11.08 0.02 7.97
N VAL A 426 10.83 0.20 6.66
CA VAL A 426 10.93 -0.83 5.63
C VAL A 426 11.96 -0.39 4.59
N SER A 427 12.92 -1.26 4.29
CA SER A 427 13.98 -0.99 3.31
C SER A 427 13.65 -1.59 1.95
N ASN A 428 13.45 -0.76 0.93
CA ASN A 428 13.35 -1.22 -0.46
C ASN A 428 14.70 -1.74 -0.96
N GLU A 429 15.80 -1.04 -0.63
CA GLU A 429 17.14 -1.39 -1.09
C GLU A 429 17.58 -2.78 -0.59
N SER A 430 17.27 -3.14 0.65
CA SER A 430 17.58 -4.47 1.20
C SER A 430 16.98 -5.61 0.39
N LEU A 431 15.87 -5.36 -0.32
CA LEU A 431 15.21 -6.39 -1.12
C LEU A 431 16.04 -6.83 -2.32
N TYR A 432 16.91 -5.97 -2.87
CA TYR A 432 17.78 -6.36 -3.98
C TYR A 432 18.76 -7.48 -3.63
N TYR A 433 19.08 -7.63 -2.35
CA TYR A 433 20.04 -8.60 -1.81
C TYR A 433 19.37 -9.87 -1.24
N VAL A 434 18.06 -9.96 -1.28
CA VAL A 434 17.31 -11.11 -0.75
C VAL A 434 16.93 -12.05 -1.88
N ASN A 435 17.05 -13.35 -1.68
CA ASN A 435 16.61 -14.36 -2.63
C ASN A 435 15.09 -14.38 -2.78
N LYS A 436 14.61 -14.19 -4.00
CA LYS A 436 13.21 -14.26 -4.39
C LYS A 436 12.51 -15.53 -3.85
N CYS A 437 13.13 -16.69 -4.02
CA CYS A 437 12.53 -17.96 -3.66
C CYS A 437 12.42 -18.17 -2.14
N SER A 438 13.19 -17.42 -1.33
CA SER A 438 13.14 -17.55 0.13
C SER A 438 11.80 -17.13 0.73
N ARG A 439 11.07 -16.21 0.09
CA ARG A 439 9.82 -15.62 0.58
C ARG A 439 9.93 -15.01 1.97
N ILE A 440 11.15 -14.70 2.43
CA ILE A 440 11.37 -14.17 3.79
C ILE A 440 10.61 -12.86 4.03
N ASN A 441 10.51 -12.02 2.99
CA ASN A 441 9.84 -10.73 3.08
C ASN A 441 8.31 -10.84 3.22
N THR A 442 7.71 -11.97 2.85
CA THR A 442 6.30 -12.26 3.18
C THR A 442 6.10 -12.27 4.70
N GLU A 443 7.07 -12.82 5.44
CA GLU A 443 7.00 -12.92 6.91
C GLU A 443 7.41 -11.63 7.60
N THR A 444 8.54 -11.03 7.17
CA THR A 444 9.12 -9.87 7.87
C THR A 444 8.45 -8.54 7.51
N ILE A 445 7.78 -8.45 6.37
CA ILE A 445 7.12 -7.24 5.89
C ILE A 445 5.61 -7.45 5.78
N CYS A 446 5.15 -8.39 4.93
CA CYS A 446 3.72 -8.50 4.62
C CYS A 446 2.91 -8.98 5.84
N ARG A 447 3.24 -10.12 6.43
CA ARG A 447 2.54 -10.71 7.59
C ARG A 447 2.80 -9.95 8.89
N GLN A 448 3.96 -9.31 9.02
CA GLN A 448 4.30 -8.53 10.21
C GLN A 448 3.29 -7.40 10.50
N ARG A 449 2.54 -6.94 9.49
CA ARG A 449 1.48 -5.94 9.64
C ARG A 449 0.39 -6.38 10.63
N GLU A 450 0.08 -7.67 10.73
CA GLU A 450 -0.86 -8.20 11.72
C GLU A 450 -0.39 -7.93 13.15
N GLY A 451 0.89 -8.19 13.42
CA GLY A 451 1.50 -7.89 14.71
C GLY A 451 1.43 -6.39 15.04
N PHE A 452 1.72 -5.52 14.07
CA PHE A 452 1.63 -4.07 14.25
C PHE A 452 0.20 -3.59 14.52
N ALA A 453 -0.79 -4.11 13.80
CA ALA A 453 -2.19 -3.73 14.00
C ALA A 453 -2.73 -4.12 15.39
N ARG A 454 -2.14 -5.16 16.03
CA ARG A 454 -2.59 -5.74 17.29
C ARG A 454 -1.65 -5.52 18.48
N MET A 455 -0.61 -4.70 18.33
CA MET A 455 0.33 -4.44 19.43
C MET A 455 -0.20 -3.49 20.50
N GLY A 456 -1.41 -2.94 20.33
CA GLY A 456 -2.09 -2.12 21.31
C GLY A 456 -1.63 -0.66 21.36
N ALA A 457 -0.76 -0.23 20.43
CA ALA A 457 -0.31 1.15 20.27
C ALA A 457 -0.32 1.55 18.80
N PRO A 458 -0.63 2.82 18.44
CA PRO A 458 -0.52 3.30 17.07
C PRO A 458 0.94 3.35 16.61
N TYR A 459 1.15 3.26 15.29
CA TYR A 459 2.47 3.35 14.66
C TYR A 459 2.42 4.14 13.37
N ASP A 460 3.54 4.76 13.03
CA ASP A 460 3.78 5.32 11.71
C ASP A 460 4.74 4.40 10.94
N ILE A 461 4.57 4.29 9.60
CA ILE A 461 5.34 3.38 8.75
C ILE A 461 6.00 4.13 7.61
N PHE A 462 7.31 3.99 7.51
CA PHE A 462 8.16 4.75 6.60
C PHE A 462 9.08 3.88 5.76
N SER A 463 9.50 4.40 4.61
CA SER A 463 10.71 3.95 3.95
C SER A 463 11.92 4.21 4.82
N LEU A 464 12.88 3.30 4.82
CA LEU A 464 14.14 3.52 5.52
C LEU A 464 14.91 4.73 4.97
N ASN A 465 14.67 5.13 3.73
CA ASN A 465 15.22 6.34 3.10
C ASN A 465 14.65 7.65 3.69
N ASP A 466 13.66 7.56 4.55
CA ASP A 466 13.10 8.71 5.26
C ASP A 466 13.62 8.86 6.70
N ILE A 467 14.53 8.00 7.16
CA ILE A 467 14.92 7.93 8.57
C ILE A 467 15.49 9.25 9.10
N ASP A 468 16.20 10.00 8.28
CA ASP A 468 16.77 11.31 8.60
C ASP A 468 15.78 12.48 8.38
N LYS A 469 14.59 12.19 7.84
CA LYS A 469 13.58 13.19 7.44
C LYS A 469 12.33 13.16 8.34
N VAL A 470 12.22 12.17 9.22
CA VAL A 470 11.14 12.09 10.20
C VAL A 470 11.52 12.80 11.50
N ASP A 471 10.52 13.28 12.23
CA ASP A 471 10.76 13.90 13.55
C ASP A 471 11.19 12.82 14.54
N LYS A 472 12.50 12.73 14.77
CA LYS A 472 13.11 11.73 15.65
C LYS A 472 12.68 11.86 17.12
N ASP A 473 12.28 13.04 17.56
CA ASP A 473 11.95 13.30 18.96
C ASP A 473 10.53 12.85 19.33
N LYS A 474 9.73 12.54 18.31
CA LYS A 474 8.39 11.98 18.45
C LYS A 474 8.40 10.52 18.90
N TYR A 475 9.38 9.71 18.48
CA TYR A 475 9.34 8.27 18.61
C TYR A 475 10.23 7.75 19.74
N LYS A 476 9.66 6.87 20.56
CA LYS A 476 10.36 6.10 21.60
C LYS A 476 10.92 4.79 21.08
N VAL A 477 10.25 4.19 20.08
CA VAL A 477 10.60 2.89 19.52
C VAL A 477 10.74 2.97 18.01
N TYR A 478 11.83 2.39 17.50
CA TYR A 478 12.17 2.27 16.09
C TYR A 478 12.23 0.80 15.72
N ILE A 479 11.33 0.33 14.83
CA ILE A 479 11.27 -1.07 14.38
C ILE A 479 11.77 -1.18 12.95
N PHE A 480 12.84 -1.94 12.74
CA PHE A 480 13.44 -2.19 11.44
C PHE A 480 13.04 -3.60 10.97
N THR A 481 12.17 -3.67 9.97
CA THR A 481 11.59 -4.96 9.51
C THR A 481 12.57 -5.79 8.67
N ASN A 482 13.42 -5.11 7.90
CA ASN A 482 14.33 -5.74 6.93
C ASN A 482 15.53 -4.85 6.59
N ALA A 483 16.12 -4.19 7.56
CA ALA A 483 17.27 -3.31 7.38
C ALA A 483 18.58 -4.09 7.17
N TYR A 484 18.59 -5.07 6.24
CA TYR A 484 19.73 -5.93 5.97
C TYR A 484 20.88 -5.18 5.30
N TYR A 485 20.56 -4.24 4.42
CA TYR A 485 21.47 -3.29 3.79
C TYR A 485 21.20 -1.90 4.35
N LEU A 486 22.26 -1.19 4.74
CA LEU A 486 22.25 0.21 5.12
C LEU A 486 23.27 0.98 4.28
N THR A 487 22.93 2.18 3.84
CA THR A 487 23.95 3.12 3.33
C THR A 487 24.81 3.62 4.47
N ASP A 488 25.97 4.21 4.17
CA ASP A 488 26.85 4.76 5.18
C ASP A 488 26.17 5.91 5.94
N GLU A 489 25.39 6.74 5.25
CA GLU A 489 24.62 7.83 5.84
C GLU A 489 23.53 7.32 6.79
N GLN A 490 22.80 6.26 6.40
CA GLN A 490 21.77 5.64 7.26
C GLN A 490 22.42 5.04 8.51
N ARG A 491 23.54 4.33 8.35
CA ARG A 491 24.29 3.73 9.46
C ARG A 491 24.79 4.80 10.43
N GLU A 492 25.40 5.87 9.91
CA GLU A 492 25.88 6.99 10.73
C GLU A 492 24.72 7.66 11.46
N TYR A 493 23.62 7.95 10.78
CA TYR A 493 22.44 8.58 11.37
C TYR A 493 21.83 7.72 12.49
N ILE A 494 21.67 6.41 12.28
CA ILE A 494 21.20 5.50 13.32
C ILE A 494 22.10 5.53 14.53
N ASN A 495 23.43 5.49 14.33
CA ASN A 495 24.40 5.45 15.42
C ASN A 495 24.51 6.77 16.19
N THR A 496 24.38 7.93 15.52
CA THR A 496 24.60 9.25 16.14
C THR A 496 23.32 9.93 16.59
N GLU A 497 22.20 9.69 15.87
CA GLU A 497 20.96 10.41 16.08
C GLU A 497 19.82 9.56 16.69
N ILE A 498 19.83 8.26 16.47
CA ILE A 498 18.76 7.38 16.98
C ILE A 498 19.16 6.62 18.23
N LYS A 499 20.41 6.15 18.34
CA LYS A 499 20.94 5.43 19.51
C LYS A 499 21.23 6.36 20.70
N LYS A 500 20.21 7.08 21.17
CA LYS A 500 20.30 8.02 22.30
C LYS A 500 18.91 8.35 22.89
N ASP A 501 18.87 9.17 23.92
CA ASP A 501 17.66 9.75 24.53
C ASP A 501 16.64 8.69 25.01
N GLY A 502 17.12 7.54 25.48
CA GLY A 502 16.28 6.46 26.03
C GLY A 502 15.53 5.65 24.97
N ARG A 503 15.79 5.86 23.67
CA ARG A 503 15.08 5.17 22.58
C ARG A 503 15.36 3.67 22.54
N THR A 504 14.40 2.91 22.04
CA THR A 504 14.52 1.46 21.83
C THR A 504 14.50 1.14 20.33
N LEU A 505 15.56 0.47 19.84
CA LEU A 505 15.66 0.02 18.45
C LEU A 505 15.39 -1.49 18.40
N VAL A 506 14.47 -1.91 17.51
CA VAL A 506 14.08 -3.31 17.32
C VAL A 506 14.48 -3.78 15.94
N PHE A 507 15.33 -4.79 15.84
CA PHE A 507 15.80 -5.36 14.58
C PHE A 507 15.22 -6.76 14.38
N LEU A 508 14.60 -6.99 13.20
CA LEU A 508 13.92 -8.24 12.87
C LEU A 508 14.71 -9.04 11.80
N GLY A 509 15.12 -10.24 12.15
CA GLY A 509 15.77 -11.19 11.25
C GLY A 509 17.23 -10.87 10.87
N GLY A 510 17.69 -9.67 11.15
CA GLY A 510 19.03 -9.18 10.83
C GLY A 510 19.04 -7.68 10.55
N CYS A 511 20.23 -7.07 10.58
CA CYS A 511 20.43 -5.66 10.25
C CYS A 511 21.87 -5.43 9.80
N ASP A 512 22.08 -4.52 8.83
CA ASP A 512 23.40 -4.09 8.34
C ASP A 512 24.37 -5.25 8.06
N CYS A 513 23.83 -6.37 7.60
CA CYS A 513 24.62 -7.61 7.40
C CYS A 513 25.06 -7.83 5.95
N VAL A 514 24.52 -7.04 5.01
CA VAL A 514 24.81 -7.17 3.57
C VAL A 514 25.32 -5.83 3.05
N SER A 515 26.35 -5.87 2.22
CA SER A 515 26.88 -4.72 1.47
C SER A 515 27.40 -5.21 0.12
N ASP A 516 27.79 -4.30 -0.79
CA ASP A 516 28.40 -4.67 -2.08
C ASP A 516 29.71 -5.47 -1.92
N GLU A 517 30.34 -5.42 -0.74
CA GLU A 517 31.55 -6.17 -0.40
C GLU A 517 31.27 -7.59 0.10
N GLY A 518 30.00 -7.92 0.38
CA GLY A 518 29.60 -9.24 0.84
C GLY A 518 28.78 -9.21 2.14
N PHE A 519 28.62 -10.40 2.73
CA PHE A 519 27.95 -10.59 4.01
C PHE A 519 28.92 -10.35 5.18
N SER A 520 28.50 -9.61 6.21
CA SER A 520 29.30 -9.30 7.40
C SER A 520 28.51 -9.44 8.69
N LEU A 521 28.83 -10.48 9.46
CA LEU A 521 28.28 -10.67 10.80
C LEU A 521 28.74 -9.58 11.77
N SER A 522 30.01 -9.11 11.63
CA SER A 522 30.54 -8.05 12.52
C SER A 522 29.82 -6.72 12.36
N LYS A 523 29.44 -6.31 11.14
CA LYS A 523 28.63 -5.10 10.93
C LYS A 523 27.25 -5.25 11.59
N MET A 524 26.62 -6.43 11.50
CA MET A 524 25.36 -6.72 12.16
C MET A 524 25.51 -6.62 13.69
N GLU A 525 26.55 -7.20 14.27
CA GLU A 525 26.87 -7.13 15.71
C GLU A 525 27.05 -5.68 16.18
N GLU A 526 27.78 -4.87 15.42
CA GLU A 526 28.00 -3.45 15.70
C GLU A 526 26.68 -2.67 15.67
N MET A 527 25.82 -2.97 14.67
CA MET A 527 24.55 -2.28 14.52
C MET A 527 23.56 -2.65 15.63
N CYS A 528 23.35 -3.94 15.90
CA CYS A 528 22.39 -4.36 16.93
C CYS A 528 22.96 -4.38 18.36
N GLY A 529 24.28 -4.39 18.52
CA GLY A 529 24.98 -4.37 19.80
C GLY A 529 25.05 -5.73 20.49
N PHE A 530 24.71 -6.82 19.82
CA PHE A 530 24.77 -8.20 20.37
C PHE A 530 25.94 -8.97 19.74
N LYS A 531 26.52 -9.89 20.50
CA LYS A 531 27.33 -10.96 19.93
C LYS A 531 26.42 -12.02 19.37
N LEU A 532 26.65 -12.39 18.12
CA LEU A 532 25.80 -13.29 17.36
C LEU A 532 26.58 -14.47 16.81
N ALA A 533 25.92 -15.61 16.67
CA ALA A 533 26.44 -16.73 15.91
C ALA A 533 25.34 -17.33 15.02
N GLU A 534 25.77 -17.91 13.93
CA GLU A 534 24.84 -18.59 13.01
C GLU A 534 24.32 -19.88 13.63
N ILE A 535 23.05 -20.15 13.42
CA ILE A 535 22.42 -21.36 13.94
C ILE A 535 22.56 -22.49 12.91
N ASP A 536 23.00 -23.66 13.37
CA ASP A 536 23.23 -24.85 12.56
C ASP A 536 22.02 -25.79 12.49
N THR A 537 20.98 -25.50 13.29
CA THR A 537 19.76 -26.30 13.40
C THR A 537 18.63 -25.65 12.61
N GLU A 538 17.84 -26.44 11.87
CA GLU A 538 16.65 -25.93 11.21
C GLU A 538 15.62 -25.43 12.21
N GLU A 539 15.49 -24.12 12.33
CA GLU A 539 14.54 -23.44 13.20
C GLU A 539 13.46 -22.72 12.39
N THR A 540 12.28 -22.63 12.98
CA THR A 540 11.16 -21.88 12.39
C THR A 540 10.49 -20.95 13.39
N LYS A 541 10.61 -21.21 14.70
CA LYS A 541 9.87 -20.51 15.74
C LYS A 541 10.77 -20.07 16.89
N ILE A 542 10.41 -18.93 17.48
CA ILE A 542 10.89 -18.48 18.78
C ILE A 542 9.71 -18.50 19.75
N ASN A 543 9.91 -19.09 20.95
CA ASN A 543 8.99 -19.04 22.05
C ASN A 543 9.38 -17.86 22.96
N ALA A 544 8.46 -16.93 23.14
CA ALA A 544 8.65 -15.72 23.95
C ALA A 544 7.37 -15.41 24.72
N PHE A 545 7.50 -15.00 25.99
CA PHE A 545 6.38 -14.71 26.87
C PHE A 545 5.40 -15.90 26.91
N SER A 546 4.12 -15.67 26.58
CA SER A 546 3.08 -16.70 26.56
C SER A 546 2.82 -17.29 25.18
N GLY A 547 3.65 -16.94 24.16
CA GLY A 547 3.37 -17.29 22.78
C GLY A 547 4.58 -17.78 22.00
N SER A 548 4.35 -17.99 20.72
CA SER A 548 5.35 -18.41 19.73
C SER A 548 5.11 -17.66 18.43
N PHE A 549 6.19 -17.23 17.78
CA PHE A 549 6.15 -16.54 16.49
C PHE A 549 7.26 -17.04 15.55
N GLY A 550 7.19 -16.70 14.27
CA GLY A 550 8.24 -17.01 13.31
C GLY A 550 7.75 -17.40 11.93
N TYR A 551 8.51 -18.25 11.23
CA TYR A 551 8.34 -18.60 9.83
C TYR A 551 7.61 -19.93 9.64
N ASP A 552 6.95 -20.08 8.49
CA ASP A 552 6.29 -21.34 8.13
C ASP A 552 7.31 -22.44 7.77
N LYS A 553 8.46 -22.06 7.19
CA LYS A 553 9.51 -22.97 6.75
C LYS A 553 10.88 -22.52 7.28
N ALA A 554 11.78 -23.48 7.50
CA ALA A 554 13.15 -23.18 7.89
C ALA A 554 13.88 -22.34 6.83
N LYS A 555 14.66 -21.36 7.29
CA LYS A 555 15.46 -20.44 6.48
C LYS A 555 16.87 -20.35 7.04
N ALA A 556 17.83 -20.02 6.18
CA ALA A 556 19.23 -19.81 6.56
C ALA A 556 19.82 -18.63 5.76
N PRO A 557 20.72 -17.84 6.34
CA PRO A 557 21.22 -17.97 7.71
C PRO A 557 20.22 -17.44 8.75
N LEU A 558 20.17 -18.08 9.91
CA LEU A 558 19.52 -17.54 11.11
C LEU A 558 20.58 -17.35 12.20
N PHE A 559 20.33 -16.38 13.08
CA PHE A 559 21.30 -16.00 14.11
C PHE A 559 20.73 -16.15 15.51
N TYR A 560 21.57 -16.55 16.44
CA TYR A 560 21.25 -16.58 17.85
C TYR A 560 22.19 -15.67 18.64
N ILE A 561 21.74 -15.24 19.80
CA ILE A 561 22.50 -14.40 20.73
C ILE A 561 23.52 -15.29 21.46
N ASP A 562 24.81 -15.02 21.26
CA ASP A 562 25.94 -15.77 21.79
C ASP A 562 26.67 -14.98 22.89
N GLU A 563 25.90 -14.41 23.81
CA GLU A 563 26.41 -13.73 25.01
C GLU A 563 25.40 -13.83 26.16
N GLU A 564 25.85 -13.54 27.39
CA GLU A 564 24.99 -13.45 28.56
C GLU A 564 24.27 -12.08 28.62
N VAL A 565 23.00 -12.09 28.22
CA VAL A 565 22.11 -10.92 28.21
C VAL A 565 20.70 -11.32 28.59
N GLU A 566 19.82 -10.36 28.78
CA GLU A 566 18.41 -10.61 29.05
C GLU A 566 17.73 -11.23 27.81
N LEU A 567 17.48 -12.54 27.90
CA LEU A 567 16.74 -13.28 26.87
C LEU A 567 15.24 -13.17 27.11
N LEU A 568 14.52 -12.63 26.14
CA LEU A 568 13.05 -12.55 26.10
C LEU A 568 12.42 -13.75 25.40
N GLY A 569 13.17 -14.46 24.57
CA GLY A 569 12.71 -15.64 23.84
C GLY A 569 13.82 -16.57 23.38
N ARG A 570 13.45 -17.83 23.16
CA ARG A 570 14.37 -18.88 22.73
C ARG A 570 13.82 -19.61 21.50
N TYR A 571 14.71 -20.01 20.63
CA TYR A 571 14.37 -20.92 19.52
C TYR A 571 13.70 -22.20 20.04
N SER A 572 12.75 -22.71 19.27
CA SER A 572 11.88 -23.79 19.74
C SER A 572 12.62 -25.14 19.84
N LYS A 573 13.55 -25.43 18.94
CA LYS A 573 14.30 -26.69 18.88
C LYS A 573 15.65 -26.60 19.61
N SER A 574 16.52 -25.71 19.19
CA SER A 574 17.90 -25.57 19.75
C SER A 574 17.93 -24.98 21.15
N ARG A 575 16.87 -24.27 21.56
CA ARG A 575 16.77 -23.54 22.84
C ARG A 575 17.78 -22.39 22.99
N LYS A 576 18.53 -22.06 21.93
CA LYS A 576 19.43 -20.91 21.87
C LYS A 576 18.63 -19.60 21.98
N GLY A 577 19.28 -18.51 22.39
CA GLY A 577 18.64 -17.18 22.50
C GLY A 577 18.23 -16.67 21.11
N GLY A 578 16.93 -16.44 20.91
CA GLY A 578 16.37 -15.98 19.63
C GLY A 578 15.79 -14.57 19.68
N LEU A 579 15.40 -14.11 20.86
CA LEU A 579 14.93 -12.76 21.13
C LEU A 579 15.59 -12.26 22.41
N ALA A 580 16.25 -11.09 22.34
CA ALA A 580 16.92 -10.51 23.51
C ALA A 580 16.82 -9.00 23.53
N ARG A 581 17.01 -8.43 24.71
CA ARG A 581 17.14 -6.98 24.95
C ARG A 581 18.49 -6.68 25.58
N LYS A 582 19.08 -5.57 25.16
CA LYS A 582 20.32 -5.03 25.76
C LYS A 582 20.17 -3.54 26.03
N ASP A 583 20.54 -3.14 27.23
CA ASP A 583 20.51 -1.75 27.70
C ASP A 583 21.92 -1.16 27.64
N PHE A 584 22.09 -0.06 26.93
CA PHE A 584 23.36 0.69 26.78
C PHE A 584 23.38 1.96 27.64
N GLY A 585 22.38 2.17 28.50
CA GLY A 585 22.21 3.33 29.34
C GLY A 585 21.49 4.47 28.63
N ASP A 586 22.01 4.94 27.52
CA ASP A 586 21.41 6.03 26.73
C ASP A 586 20.38 5.56 25.71
N TYR A 587 20.42 4.30 25.33
CA TYR A 587 19.44 3.63 24.44
C TYR A 587 19.37 2.14 24.73
N LYS A 588 18.38 1.48 24.14
CA LYS A 588 18.20 0.02 24.19
C LYS A 588 18.11 -0.56 22.80
N THR A 589 18.58 -1.80 22.65
CA THR A 589 18.30 -2.59 21.44
C THR A 589 17.54 -3.86 21.78
N VAL A 590 16.69 -4.28 20.87
CA VAL A 590 16.04 -5.59 20.85
C VAL A 590 16.39 -6.26 19.53
N PHE A 591 16.95 -7.45 19.60
CA PHE A 591 17.25 -8.26 18.42
C PHE A 591 16.39 -9.51 18.42
N SER A 592 15.72 -9.76 17.29
CA SER A 592 15.01 -11.00 17.01
C SER A 592 15.66 -11.70 15.83
N GLY A 593 16.11 -12.92 16.00
CA GLY A 593 16.69 -13.73 14.90
C GLY A 593 15.66 -14.17 13.85
N ILE A 594 14.36 -13.97 14.12
CA ILE A 594 13.24 -14.27 13.22
C ILE A 594 12.27 -13.08 13.24
N GLY A 595 11.67 -12.75 12.10
CA GLY A 595 10.58 -11.78 12.00
C GLY A 595 9.20 -12.36 12.34
N ASN A 596 8.15 -11.64 11.96
CA ASN A 596 6.75 -12.00 12.18
C ASN A 596 6.38 -12.09 13.67
N LEU A 597 6.75 -11.05 14.44
CA LEU A 597 6.41 -10.91 15.86
C LEU A 597 4.91 -10.70 16.03
N THR A 598 4.32 -11.39 16.99
CA THR A 598 2.90 -11.21 17.34
C THR A 598 2.64 -9.89 18.05
N GLY A 599 1.38 -9.43 18.03
CA GLY A 599 0.96 -8.23 18.78
C GLY A 599 1.32 -8.31 20.27
N THR A 600 1.18 -9.48 20.88
CA THR A 600 1.56 -9.71 22.30
C THR A 600 3.05 -9.47 22.55
N VAL A 601 3.92 -10.02 21.69
CA VAL A 601 5.39 -9.84 21.85
C VAL A 601 5.78 -8.38 21.65
N LEU A 602 5.25 -7.74 20.64
CA LEU A 602 5.48 -6.31 20.38
C LEU A 602 4.98 -5.45 21.53
N ARG A 603 3.80 -5.73 22.08
CA ARG A 603 3.21 -4.99 23.21
C ARG A 603 4.10 -5.02 24.45
N GLU A 604 4.70 -6.16 24.76
CA GLU A 604 5.65 -6.24 25.89
C GLU A 604 6.90 -5.39 25.64
N ILE A 605 7.47 -5.43 24.43
CA ILE A 605 8.62 -4.58 24.05
C ILE A 605 8.25 -3.10 24.16
N LEU A 606 7.09 -2.72 23.66
CA LEU A 606 6.61 -1.32 23.68
C LEU A 606 6.35 -0.83 25.11
N ARG A 607 5.76 -1.67 25.97
CA ARG A 607 5.51 -1.35 27.38
C ARG A 607 6.82 -1.04 28.12
N GLU A 608 7.83 -1.86 27.93
CA GLU A 608 9.15 -1.68 28.52
C GLU A 608 9.89 -0.43 27.99
N ALA A 609 9.54 0.01 26.77
CA ALA A 609 10.04 1.26 26.19
C ALA A 609 9.21 2.49 26.64
N GLY A 610 8.22 2.32 27.51
CA GLY A 610 7.38 3.40 28.02
C GLY A 610 6.39 3.95 26.99
N VAL A 611 6.03 3.18 25.97
CA VAL A 611 4.97 3.52 25.02
C VAL A 611 3.61 3.31 25.67
N PHE A 612 2.68 4.23 25.45
CA PHE A 612 1.34 4.09 25.99
C PHE A 612 0.56 3.00 25.24
N ILE A 613 0.10 1.98 26.00
CA ILE A 613 -0.67 0.85 25.47
C ILE A 613 -2.17 1.13 25.64
N TYR A 614 -2.86 1.35 24.56
CA TYR A 614 -4.31 1.60 24.52
C TYR A 614 -5.13 0.31 24.68
N ALA A 615 -4.66 -0.82 24.13
CA ALA A 615 -5.36 -2.10 24.18
C ALA A 615 -4.43 -3.21 24.70
N GLU A 616 -4.88 -3.93 25.70
CA GLU A 616 -4.14 -5.06 26.29
C GLU A 616 -4.41 -6.38 25.55
N ASN A 617 -5.50 -6.47 24.81
CA ASN A 617 -5.90 -7.63 24.03
C ASN A 617 -5.46 -7.50 22.57
N ASP A 618 -5.42 -8.62 21.85
CA ASP A 618 -5.08 -8.68 20.42
C ASP A 618 -6.26 -8.22 19.54
N ILE A 619 -6.57 -6.94 19.62
CA ILE A 619 -7.59 -6.24 18.83
C ILE A 619 -6.93 -5.20 17.92
N SER A 620 -7.60 -4.84 16.86
CA SER A 620 -7.11 -3.79 15.96
C SER A 620 -7.51 -2.41 16.46
N ILE A 621 -6.55 -1.48 16.44
CA ILE A 621 -6.76 -0.10 16.86
C ILE A 621 -6.35 0.88 15.74
N TYR A 622 -7.06 2.01 15.64
CA TYR A 622 -6.88 3.07 14.65
C TYR A 622 -6.93 4.41 15.38
N ILE A 623 -5.77 4.89 15.86
CA ILE A 623 -5.70 5.98 16.82
C ILE A 623 -4.83 7.12 16.29
N ASN A 624 -5.36 8.35 16.36
CA ASN A 624 -4.63 9.58 16.13
C ASN A 624 -4.89 10.59 17.27
N SER A 625 -4.51 11.86 17.10
CA SER A 625 -4.65 12.87 18.15
C SER A 625 -6.10 13.14 18.59
N ARG A 626 -7.11 12.82 17.79
CA ARG A 626 -8.53 13.11 18.05
C ARG A 626 -9.42 11.87 18.14
N LEU A 627 -9.08 10.83 17.41
CA LEU A 627 -9.92 9.65 17.20
C LEU A 627 -9.33 8.41 17.87
N ILE A 628 -10.19 7.59 18.45
CA ILE A 628 -9.88 6.25 18.94
C ILE A 628 -10.80 5.27 18.23
N GLY A 629 -10.28 4.61 17.20
CA GLY A 629 -10.95 3.54 16.48
C GLY A 629 -10.57 2.18 17.04
N VAL A 630 -11.55 1.29 17.14
CA VAL A 630 -11.40 -0.08 17.62
C VAL A 630 -12.15 -1.03 16.72
N TYR A 631 -11.52 -2.15 16.35
CA TYR A 631 -12.19 -3.24 15.65
C TYR A 631 -11.95 -4.56 16.38
N ASN A 632 -13.04 -5.15 16.91
CA ASN A 632 -13.01 -6.43 17.61
C ASN A 632 -14.26 -7.26 17.30
N SER A 633 -14.12 -8.22 16.43
CA SER A 633 -15.18 -9.16 16.02
C SER A 633 -15.30 -10.41 16.90
N LYS A 634 -14.38 -10.58 17.88
CA LYS A 634 -14.24 -11.83 18.65
C LYS A 634 -14.84 -11.78 20.04
N ASN A 635 -14.96 -10.59 20.63
CA ASN A 635 -15.41 -10.42 22.01
C ASN A 635 -16.65 -9.53 22.10
N GLU A 636 -17.52 -9.79 23.05
CA GLU A 636 -18.72 -8.98 23.30
C GLU A 636 -18.39 -7.58 23.78
N TYR A 637 -17.29 -7.44 24.54
CA TYR A 637 -16.82 -6.17 25.08
C TYR A 637 -15.34 -5.99 24.87
N THR A 638 -14.92 -4.74 24.77
CA THR A 638 -13.52 -4.33 24.63
C THR A 638 -13.22 -3.18 25.60
N GLU A 639 -12.14 -3.31 26.33
CA GLU A 639 -11.60 -2.25 27.18
C GLU A 639 -10.49 -1.51 26.44
N ILE A 640 -10.58 -0.18 26.42
CA ILE A 640 -9.58 0.72 25.85
C ILE A 640 -9.11 1.69 26.92
N LYS A 641 -7.79 1.76 27.09
CA LYS A 641 -7.16 2.77 27.95
C LYS A 641 -7.08 4.11 27.22
N VAL A 642 -7.25 5.17 27.96
CA VAL A 642 -7.12 6.55 27.48
C VAL A 642 -6.11 7.32 28.31
N LYS A 643 -5.37 8.26 27.69
CA LYS A 643 -4.37 9.08 28.41
C LYS A 643 -5.01 10.05 29.41
N GLU A 644 -6.26 10.46 29.13
CA GLU A 644 -7.01 11.43 29.95
C GLU A 644 -8.46 10.98 30.06
N ASP A 645 -9.01 11.07 31.27
CA ASP A 645 -10.43 10.84 31.49
C ASP A 645 -11.28 11.91 30.79
N GLY A 646 -12.49 11.54 30.40
CA GLY A 646 -13.40 12.43 29.68
C GLY A 646 -14.64 11.75 29.16
N GLU A 647 -15.46 12.51 28.47
CA GLU A 647 -16.60 12.02 27.70
C GLU A 647 -16.21 11.82 26.23
N TYR A 648 -16.63 10.70 25.65
CA TYR A 648 -16.36 10.33 24.27
C TYR A 648 -17.67 10.03 23.56
N THR A 649 -17.82 10.54 22.34
CA THR A 649 -18.95 10.23 21.47
C THR A 649 -18.55 9.16 20.48
N GLU A 650 -19.25 8.02 20.46
CA GLU A 650 -19.08 6.99 19.42
C GLU A 650 -19.81 7.46 18.15
N LEU A 651 -19.05 7.63 17.09
CA LEU A 651 -19.51 8.37 15.91
C LEU A 651 -20.49 7.59 15.00
N PHE A 652 -20.47 6.26 15.04
CA PHE A 652 -21.40 5.44 14.24
C PHE A 652 -22.77 5.34 14.88
N SER A 653 -22.90 5.40 16.20
CA SER A 653 -24.18 5.29 16.90
C SER A 653 -24.66 6.60 17.55
N GLY A 654 -23.75 7.56 17.73
CA GLY A 654 -24.01 8.78 18.51
C GLY A 654 -24.04 8.57 20.03
N LYS A 655 -23.74 7.36 20.52
CA LYS A 655 -23.72 7.08 21.97
C LYS A 655 -22.54 7.74 22.65
N LYS A 656 -22.77 8.17 23.88
CA LYS A 656 -21.73 8.76 24.74
C LYS A 656 -21.20 7.73 25.72
N TYR A 657 -19.89 7.72 25.88
CA TYR A 657 -19.17 6.90 26.84
C TYR A 657 -18.29 7.79 27.72
N ARG A 658 -18.21 7.49 28.99
CA ARG A 658 -17.33 8.17 29.93
C ARG A 658 -16.22 7.23 30.36
N SER A 659 -14.98 7.69 30.31
CA SER A 659 -13.88 6.91 30.88
C SER A 659 -13.92 6.98 32.41
N GLU A 660 -13.59 5.88 33.04
CA GLU A 660 -13.45 5.75 34.50
C GLU A 660 -12.06 5.18 34.78
N ASN A 661 -11.25 5.90 35.55
CA ASN A 661 -9.87 5.52 35.89
C ASN A 661 -9.01 5.24 34.62
N GLY A 662 -9.19 6.03 33.57
CA GLY A 662 -8.43 5.88 32.34
C GLY A 662 -8.90 4.72 31.43
N VAL A 663 -10.10 4.15 31.64
CA VAL A 663 -10.62 3.02 30.84
C VAL A 663 -12.02 3.31 30.29
N ILE A 664 -12.26 2.92 29.05
CA ILE A 664 -13.58 2.90 28.42
C ILE A 664 -13.90 1.45 28.04
N THR A 665 -15.09 0.98 28.43
CA THR A 665 -15.62 -0.32 28.01
C THR A 665 -16.63 -0.14 26.87
N LEU A 666 -16.37 -0.80 25.73
CA LEU A 666 -17.15 -0.72 24.50
C LEU A 666 -17.84 -2.04 24.20
N PRO A 667 -19.14 -2.03 23.82
CA PRO A 667 -19.85 -3.24 23.38
C PRO A 667 -19.49 -3.54 21.91
N THR A 668 -18.60 -4.47 21.68
CA THR A 668 -18.13 -4.85 20.34
C THR A 668 -18.81 -6.09 19.76
N GLY A 669 -19.59 -6.83 20.53
CA GLY A 669 -20.20 -8.09 20.07
C GLY A 669 -21.14 -7.95 18.88
N ALA A 670 -22.04 -6.94 18.90
CA ALA A 670 -22.95 -6.66 17.79
C ALA A 670 -22.36 -5.73 16.72
N HIS A 671 -21.44 -4.86 17.13
CA HIS A 671 -20.82 -3.84 16.29
C HIS A 671 -19.31 -3.81 16.53
N PRO A 672 -18.54 -4.65 15.84
CA PRO A 672 -17.08 -4.75 15.97
C PRO A 672 -16.34 -3.43 15.78
N ALA A 673 -16.81 -2.58 14.87
CA ALA A 673 -16.24 -1.27 14.60
C ALA A 673 -16.81 -0.21 15.54
N GLN A 674 -15.95 0.46 16.29
CA GLN A 674 -16.29 1.57 17.19
C GLN A 674 -15.31 2.73 16.93
N LEU A 675 -15.81 3.92 16.71
CA LEU A 675 -15.00 5.12 16.45
C LEU A 675 -15.38 6.23 17.44
N LEU A 676 -14.47 6.51 18.35
CA LEU A 676 -14.67 7.49 19.41
C LEU A 676 -14.02 8.83 19.08
N LEU A 677 -14.73 9.90 19.34
CA LEU A 677 -14.22 11.28 19.35
C LEU A 677 -14.34 11.83 20.77
N LYS A 678 -13.23 12.34 21.34
CA LYS A 678 -13.28 13.02 22.65
C LYS A 678 -14.14 14.28 22.54
N THR A 679 -15.17 14.38 23.36
CA THR A 679 -16.04 15.55 23.44
C THR A 679 -15.26 16.68 24.11
N GLU A 680 -15.22 17.87 23.53
CA GLU A 680 -14.68 19.06 24.18
C GLU A 680 -15.66 19.51 25.26
N GLU A 681 -15.15 19.85 26.45
CA GLU A 681 -15.97 20.39 27.56
C GLU A 681 -16.49 21.77 27.27
#